data_2ae58bba6388cd48b268279946996467
#
_entry.id   2ae58bba6388cd48b268279946996467
#
_cell.length_a   1.000
_cell.length_b   1.000
_cell.length_c   1.000
_cell.angle_alpha   90.00
_cell.angle_beta   90.00
_cell.angle_gamma   90.00
#
_symmetry.space_group_name_H-M   'P 1'
#
loop_
_entity.id
_entity.type
_entity.pdbx_description
1 polymer ?
#
loop_
_entity_poly.entity_id
_entity_poly.type
_entity_poly.pdbx_seq_one_letter_code
_entity_poly.pdbx_strand_id
1 'polypeptide(L)'
;MLVILLTLASIILPASLLAQDVRELEQERAASKKLKGEHPLFELMRTRKSDLRPELLGVHPRVYVTDKELVELRERARTSHRELWRQALSRVRALKADPPPPPAEKRRQQNDVGIAIAEAAFAYKIEGDRKYLDAARKYMDAAVSYDIWGYPNNKPNVDLAAGHLLYGMGWGYDLLYHDLSANERTRYREKLIKQARLLADYFKPKPGRTFAYSQNHTFIPITGLGVAAYALYDETPEAPAWAQLTRAIYDRVLATYSEDGYYYEGFEYWIFSTPWLVHYLDAHAHATGEDLYDRPGFRLMHQYVAHSMLPSGNYVFDFGDVFEGALTRAGKGEEYPRTHPQGHFHTNYNLLYRLAQRFQSGEAQGVADWLKRFGQVNAEDFWSLIWYDAKLKTVPIERQTAWHYFPDHDVFYWRSDWSKSATAFSFKCGPPEGHHTEAMLQQFPEWRLSSGHAHPDANSFIIFARGKYLTGDTGYTGVPLTEHHNSLLVNGKGQAKEGSGHDAFAEVPYELLNRIRITEVKVEQSQVIIRGDATTAYGPELGLKKFVREFVYRPGAGFTVSDEVETTKPAVLTLIVHADDRVEKETAGRFSVVAGSVKLLIAPRIEQSSDPKPTQVQSAIETNVLTAPGPPGAVDKGERQERGQKLLLSTSAPTTRTRFLMRLSVEDANVQRFSRN
;
A
#
# COMPACT_ATOMS: atom_id res chain seq x y z
N MET A 1 65.11 6.06 9.82
CA MET A 1 63.96 6.95 10.11
C MET A 1 62.97 6.81 8.97
N LEU A 2 62.01 5.90 9.11
CA LEU A 2 61.03 5.55 8.08
C LEU A 2 59.70 6.22 8.48
N VAL A 3 59.27 7.24 7.74
CA VAL A 3 58.01 7.91 7.95
C VAL A 3 56.94 7.13 7.24
N ILE A 4 56.05 6.48 8.00
CA ILE A 4 54.82 5.84 7.48
C ILE A 4 53.75 6.91 7.36
N LEU A 5 53.45 7.29 6.12
CA LEU A 5 52.25 8.06 5.79
C LEU A 5 51.00 7.16 5.89
N LEU A 6 50.25 7.34 6.94
CA LEU A 6 48.87 6.84 7.05
C LEU A 6 47.96 7.70 6.19
N THR A 7 47.57 7.27 5.02
CA THR A 7 46.47 7.83 4.25
C THR A 7 45.16 7.39 4.87
N LEU A 8 44.52 8.29 5.63
CA LEU A 8 43.13 8.20 6.01
C LEU A 8 42.26 8.32 4.73
N ALA A 9 41.82 7.20 4.19
CA ALA A 9 40.75 7.19 3.22
C ALA A 9 39.45 7.56 3.97
N SER A 10 39.08 8.82 3.91
CA SER A 10 37.75 9.29 4.34
C SER A 10 36.73 8.66 3.41
N ILE A 11 36.02 7.65 3.89
CA ILE A 11 34.82 7.14 3.25
C ILE A 11 33.79 8.27 3.35
N ILE A 12 33.66 9.05 2.29
CA ILE A 12 32.59 10.05 2.15
C ILE A 12 31.33 9.25 1.88
N LEU A 13 30.58 8.93 2.92
CA LEU A 13 29.19 8.49 2.80
C LEU A 13 28.39 9.58 2.08
N PRO A 14 27.53 9.25 1.12
CA PRO A 14 26.75 10.26 0.43
C PRO A 14 25.88 11.02 1.43
N ALA A 15 25.89 12.35 1.35
CA ALA A 15 25.25 13.27 2.30
C ALA A 15 23.73 13.01 2.50
N SER A 16 23.07 12.34 1.55
CA SER A 16 21.65 11.98 1.61
C SER A 16 21.33 10.80 2.56
N LEU A 17 22.25 9.83 2.70
CA LEU A 17 22.11 8.72 3.65
C LEU A 17 22.23 9.23 5.10
N LEU A 18 23.20 10.14 5.33
CA LEU A 18 23.36 10.82 6.61
C LEU A 18 22.12 11.67 6.97
N ALA A 19 21.45 12.27 5.99
CA ALA A 19 20.27 13.10 6.23
C ALA A 19 19.02 12.29 6.63
N GLN A 20 18.80 11.13 6.03
CA GLN A 20 17.66 10.26 6.38
C GLN A 20 17.86 9.59 7.75
N ASP A 21 19.06 9.06 8.01
CA ASP A 21 19.40 8.47 9.31
C ASP A 21 19.38 9.53 10.43
N VAL A 22 19.80 10.77 10.14
CA VAL A 22 19.74 11.88 11.10
C VAL A 22 18.30 12.30 11.39
N ARG A 23 17.43 12.39 10.38
CA ARG A 23 15.99 12.72 10.57
C ARG A 23 15.26 11.61 11.34
N GLU A 24 15.45 10.34 11.01
CA GLU A 24 14.89 9.22 11.79
C GLU A 24 15.37 9.28 13.25
N LEU A 25 16.63 9.57 13.49
CA LEU A 25 17.20 9.72 14.83
C LEU A 25 16.61 10.93 15.57
N GLU A 26 16.36 12.05 14.89
CA GLU A 26 15.73 13.24 15.48
C GLU A 26 14.26 12.97 15.82
N GLN A 27 13.52 12.28 14.96
CA GLN A 27 12.15 11.84 15.23
C GLN A 27 12.11 10.82 16.38
N GLU A 28 13.01 9.85 16.41
CA GLU A 28 13.17 8.94 17.53
C GLU A 28 13.48 9.69 18.84
N ARG A 29 14.37 10.68 18.82
CA ARG A 29 14.69 11.52 19.97
C ARG A 29 13.51 12.36 20.45
N ALA A 30 12.71 12.90 19.53
CA ALA A 30 11.52 13.68 19.86
C ALA A 30 10.43 12.82 20.50
N ALA A 31 10.17 11.66 19.93
CA ALA A 31 9.19 10.69 20.45
C ALA A 31 9.69 10.01 21.75
N SER A 32 10.99 9.74 21.86
CA SER A 32 11.59 9.13 23.06
C SER A 32 11.44 9.98 24.33
N LYS A 33 11.31 11.30 24.19
CA LYS A 33 11.05 12.20 25.34
C LYS A 33 9.68 11.95 25.98
N LYS A 34 8.75 11.31 25.28
CA LYS A 34 7.41 10.95 25.77
C LYS A 34 7.41 9.63 26.54
N LEU A 35 8.39 8.73 26.30
CA LEU A 35 8.48 7.42 26.94
C LEU A 35 9.14 7.52 28.30
N LYS A 36 8.36 7.25 29.36
CA LYS A 36 8.85 7.16 30.74
C LYS A 36 8.72 5.72 31.24
N GLY A 37 9.77 5.20 31.87
CA GLY A 37 9.75 3.86 32.46
C GLY A 37 10.11 2.72 31.49
N GLU A 38 9.60 1.53 31.78
CA GLU A 38 9.81 0.33 30.95
C GLU A 38 9.05 0.48 29.62
N HIS A 39 9.65 -0.01 28.55
CA HIS A 39 9.01 0.03 27.23
C HIS A 39 7.74 -0.83 27.18
N PRO A 40 6.59 -0.34 26.69
CA PRO A 40 5.29 -1.05 26.75
C PRO A 40 5.31 -2.46 26.11
N LEU A 41 6.14 -2.69 25.09
CA LEU A 41 6.26 -4.02 24.48
C LEU A 41 6.74 -5.10 25.43
N PHE A 42 7.48 -4.78 26.50
CA PHE A 42 7.91 -5.81 27.45
C PHE A 42 6.74 -6.44 28.21
N GLU A 43 5.72 -5.66 28.54
CA GLU A 43 4.50 -6.20 29.13
C GLU A 43 3.77 -7.14 28.15
N LEU A 44 3.66 -6.74 26.90
CA LEU A 44 3.04 -7.58 25.86
C LEU A 44 3.84 -8.87 25.63
N MET A 45 5.18 -8.80 25.61
CA MET A 45 6.03 -9.99 25.51
C MET A 45 5.79 -10.99 26.65
N ARG A 46 5.47 -10.51 27.86
CA ARG A 46 5.19 -11.36 29.02
C ARG A 46 3.75 -11.89 29.06
N THR A 47 2.79 -11.17 28.48
CA THR A 47 1.36 -11.44 28.69
C THR A 47 0.66 -12.02 27.48
N ARG A 48 1.20 -11.84 26.26
CA ARG A 48 0.58 -12.36 25.04
C ARG A 48 1.00 -13.80 24.79
N LYS A 49 0.06 -14.61 24.32
CA LYS A 49 0.31 -16.01 23.98
C LYS A 49 1.26 -16.11 22.79
N SER A 50 2.36 -16.81 22.95
CA SER A 50 3.37 -17.01 21.91
C SER A 50 4.02 -18.39 21.94
N ASP A 51 3.65 -19.20 22.93
CA ASP A 51 4.23 -20.53 23.12
C ASP A 51 3.72 -21.50 22.06
N LEU A 52 4.66 -22.30 21.55
CA LEU A 52 4.34 -23.40 20.63
C LEU A 52 3.46 -24.43 21.36
N ARG A 53 2.41 -24.91 20.69
CA ARG A 53 1.56 -25.98 21.21
C ARG A 53 2.40 -27.22 21.57
N PRO A 54 2.14 -27.87 22.70
CA PRO A 54 2.95 -29.01 23.14
C PRO A 54 3.06 -30.14 22.13
N GLU A 55 1.99 -30.40 21.36
CA GLU A 55 1.95 -31.41 20.32
C GLU A 55 2.82 -31.12 19.09
N LEU A 56 3.33 -29.92 18.97
CA LEU A 56 4.24 -29.50 17.88
C LEU A 56 5.71 -29.46 18.31
N LEU A 57 6.02 -29.70 19.59
CA LEU A 57 7.41 -29.78 20.05
C LEU A 57 8.11 -31.01 19.45
N GLY A 58 9.26 -30.82 18.85
CA GLY A 58 10.02 -31.84 18.13
C GLY A 58 9.40 -32.32 16.81
N VAL A 59 8.33 -31.66 16.34
CA VAL A 59 7.64 -32.02 15.11
C VAL A 59 8.03 -31.08 13.97
N HIS A 60 8.21 -31.62 12.77
CA HIS A 60 8.37 -30.90 11.51
C HIS A 60 7.63 -31.63 10.39
N PRO A 61 6.94 -30.93 9.45
CA PRO A 61 6.68 -29.48 9.48
C PRO A 61 5.65 -29.09 10.55
N ARG A 62 5.69 -27.83 10.99
CA ARG A 62 4.84 -27.33 12.10
C ARG A 62 4.44 -25.85 11.99
N VAL A 63 5.04 -25.07 11.05
CA VAL A 63 4.77 -23.62 11.01
C VAL A 63 3.37 -23.33 10.45
N TYR A 64 3.05 -23.87 9.30
CA TYR A 64 1.74 -23.65 8.64
C TYR A 64 0.95 -24.94 8.42
N VAL A 65 1.63 -26.06 8.40
CA VAL A 65 1.05 -27.37 8.13
C VAL A 65 1.86 -28.45 8.84
N THR A 66 1.19 -29.54 9.18
CA THR A 66 1.80 -30.81 9.63
C THR A 66 1.80 -31.84 8.49
N ASP A 67 2.52 -32.94 8.66
CA ASP A 67 2.48 -34.06 7.69
C ASP A 67 1.05 -34.60 7.47
N LYS A 68 0.21 -34.58 8.50
CA LYS A 68 -1.20 -34.99 8.39
C LYS A 68 -1.97 -34.05 7.46
N GLU A 69 -1.81 -32.74 7.63
CA GLU A 69 -2.48 -31.74 6.78
C GLU A 69 -1.94 -31.75 5.34
N LEU A 70 -0.66 -32.07 5.15
CA LEU A 70 -0.10 -32.28 3.81
C LEU A 70 -0.76 -33.44 3.06
N VAL A 71 -1.21 -34.49 3.73
CA VAL A 71 -1.98 -35.59 3.08
C VAL A 71 -3.30 -35.04 2.52
N GLU A 72 -4.01 -34.21 3.29
CA GLU A 72 -5.26 -33.61 2.83
C GLU A 72 -5.02 -32.62 1.67
N LEU A 73 -3.95 -31.82 1.73
CA LEU A 73 -3.61 -30.89 0.67
C LEU A 73 -3.22 -31.59 -0.64
N ARG A 74 -2.54 -32.74 -0.59
CA ARG A 74 -2.27 -33.58 -1.76
C ARG A 74 -3.55 -34.08 -2.42
N GLU A 75 -4.53 -34.45 -1.62
CA GLU A 75 -5.85 -34.86 -2.14
C GLU A 75 -6.59 -33.68 -2.77
N ARG A 76 -6.61 -32.50 -2.13
CA ARG A 76 -7.19 -31.27 -2.69
C ARG A 76 -6.54 -30.91 -4.03
N ALA A 77 -5.19 -30.98 -4.12
CA ALA A 77 -4.44 -30.68 -5.33
C ALA A 77 -4.80 -31.59 -6.52
N ARG A 78 -5.28 -32.83 -6.25
CA ARG A 78 -5.71 -33.79 -7.27
C ARG A 78 -7.20 -33.69 -7.61
N THR A 79 -7.99 -33.08 -6.75
CA THR A 79 -9.46 -33.05 -6.83
C THR A 79 -10.00 -31.63 -6.93
N SER A 80 -10.52 -31.10 -5.84
CA SER A 80 -11.26 -29.81 -5.80
C SER A 80 -10.42 -28.59 -6.13
N HIS A 81 -9.11 -28.65 -5.94
CA HIS A 81 -8.18 -27.53 -6.19
C HIS A 81 -7.24 -27.78 -7.37
N ARG A 82 -7.54 -28.79 -8.19
CA ARG A 82 -6.66 -29.26 -9.27
C ARG A 82 -6.21 -28.14 -10.21
N GLU A 83 -7.14 -27.29 -10.63
CA GLU A 83 -6.82 -26.21 -11.57
C GLU A 83 -6.00 -25.10 -10.91
N LEU A 84 -6.37 -24.69 -9.70
CA LEU A 84 -5.60 -23.72 -8.92
C LEU A 84 -4.17 -24.20 -8.69
N TRP A 85 -4.03 -25.45 -8.28
CA TRP A 85 -2.72 -26.05 -8.06
C TRP A 85 -1.88 -26.13 -9.34
N ARG A 86 -2.49 -26.50 -10.47
CA ARG A 86 -1.81 -26.55 -11.77
C ARG A 86 -1.25 -25.17 -12.16
N GLN A 87 -2.01 -24.10 -11.90
CA GLN A 87 -1.58 -22.72 -12.15
C GLN A 87 -0.45 -22.32 -11.20
N ALA A 88 -0.59 -22.57 -9.89
CA ALA A 88 0.46 -22.31 -8.91
C ALA A 88 1.76 -23.05 -9.26
N LEU A 89 1.65 -24.31 -9.65
CA LEU A 89 2.80 -25.14 -10.02
C LEU A 89 3.53 -24.62 -11.28
N SER A 90 2.83 -23.91 -12.18
CA SER A 90 3.44 -23.30 -13.35
C SER A 90 4.46 -22.22 -12.99
N ARG A 91 4.23 -21.49 -11.91
CA ARG A 91 5.17 -20.49 -11.36
C ARG A 91 6.45 -21.16 -10.86
N VAL A 92 6.30 -22.24 -10.10
CA VAL A 92 7.46 -22.99 -9.59
C VAL A 92 8.29 -23.56 -10.72
N ARG A 93 7.64 -24.02 -11.80
CA ARG A 93 8.32 -24.51 -13.02
C ARG A 93 9.04 -23.40 -13.77
N ALA A 94 8.60 -22.16 -13.63
CA ALA A 94 9.23 -21.00 -14.26
C ALA A 94 10.39 -20.40 -13.43
N LEU A 95 10.69 -20.95 -12.24
CA LEU A 95 11.83 -20.51 -11.45
C LEU A 95 13.13 -20.67 -12.25
N LYS A 96 14.00 -19.68 -12.13
CA LYS A 96 15.32 -19.71 -12.76
C LYS A 96 16.11 -20.90 -12.23
N ALA A 97 16.83 -21.58 -13.13
CA ALA A 97 17.67 -22.72 -12.77
C ALA A 97 18.76 -22.33 -11.76
N ASP A 98 19.27 -21.11 -11.88
CA ASP A 98 20.28 -20.56 -11.01
C ASP A 98 19.74 -19.34 -10.26
N PRO A 99 19.76 -19.37 -8.91
CA PRO A 99 19.44 -18.21 -8.11
C PRO A 99 20.44 -17.08 -8.34
N PRO A 100 20.08 -15.80 -8.00
CA PRO A 100 20.99 -14.68 -8.12
C PRO A 100 22.32 -14.93 -7.38
N PRO A 101 23.49 -14.59 -7.99
CA PRO A 101 24.79 -14.77 -7.36
C PRO A 101 24.95 -13.85 -6.14
N PRO A 102 25.80 -14.20 -5.16
CA PRO A 102 26.18 -13.32 -4.08
C PRO A 102 27.32 -12.36 -4.49
N PRO A 103 27.43 -11.14 -3.93
CA PRO A 103 26.36 -10.51 -3.17
C PRO A 103 25.22 -10.09 -4.10
N ALA A 104 24.00 -10.42 -3.73
CA ALA A 104 22.84 -9.94 -4.49
C ALA A 104 22.69 -8.44 -4.24
N GLU A 105 23.11 -7.62 -5.18
CA GLU A 105 23.09 -6.17 -5.05
C GLU A 105 21.68 -5.60 -5.02
N LYS A 106 20.71 -6.32 -5.64
CA LYS A 106 19.32 -5.88 -5.72
C LYS A 106 18.49 -6.57 -4.64
N ARG A 107 18.03 -5.80 -3.65
CA ARG A 107 17.15 -6.27 -2.57
C ARG A 107 15.98 -7.12 -3.06
N ARG A 108 15.36 -6.72 -4.17
CA ARG A 108 14.21 -7.40 -4.75
C ARG A 108 14.53 -8.81 -5.25
N GLN A 109 15.73 -9.04 -5.76
CA GLN A 109 16.19 -10.38 -6.11
C GLN A 109 16.28 -11.28 -4.87
N GLN A 110 16.66 -10.73 -3.72
CA GLN A 110 16.66 -11.49 -2.46
C GLN A 110 15.25 -11.76 -1.95
N ASN A 111 14.29 -10.85 -2.14
CA ASN A 111 12.89 -11.11 -1.85
C ASN A 111 12.38 -12.30 -2.65
N ASP A 112 12.69 -12.34 -3.96
CA ASP A 112 12.30 -13.43 -4.85
C ASP A 112 12.94 -14.77 -4.44
N VAL A 113 14.18 -14.74 -3.94
CA VAL A 113 14.85 -15.95 -3.40
C VAL A 113 14.08 -16.51 -2.20
N GLY A 114 13.66 -15.67 -1.27
CA GLY A 114 12.86 -16.10 -0.12
C GLY A 114 11.54 -16.77 -0.54
N ILE A 115 10.83 -16.14 -1.48
CA ILE A 115 9.57 -16.69 -2.01
C ILE A 115 9.82 -18.01 -2.75
N ALA A 116 10.86 -18.07 -3.61
CA ALA A 116 11.19 -19.26 -4.39
C ALA A 116 11.53 -20.49 -3.52
N ILE A 117 12.18 -20.27 -2.37
CA ILE A 117 12.45 -21.34 -1.40
C ILE A 117 11.13 -21.94 -0.90
N ALA A 118 10.20 -21.10 -0.44
CA ALA A 118 8.92 -21.55 0.09
C ALA A 118 8.10 -22.28 -1.00
N GLU A 119 7.99 -21.69 -2.19
CA GLU A 119 7.26 -22.27 -3.33
C GLU A 119 7.83 -23.63 -3.75
N ALA A 120 9.15 -23.75 -3.89
CA ALA A 120 9.78 -24.99 -4.31
C ALA A 120 9.68 -26.09 -3.23
N ALA A 121 9.89 -25.74 -1.95
CA ALA A 121 9.75 -26.67 -0.83
C ALA A 121 8.32 -27.20 -0.71
N PHE A 122 7.33 -26.33 -0.81
CA PHE A 122 5.92 -26.73 -0.76
C PHE A 122 5.52 -27.58 -1.98
N ALA A 123 5.97 -27.19 -3.19
CA ALA A 123 5.73 -28.00 -4.41
C ALA A 123 6.31 -29.42 -4.27
N TYR A 124 7.49 -29.57 -3.69
CA TYR A 124 8.05 -30.89 -3.40
C TYR A 124 7.16 -31.69 -2.44
N LYS A 125 6.68 -31.08 -1.36
CA LYS A 125 5.80 -31.76 -0.38
C LYS A 125 4.47 -32.21 -0.97
N ILE A 126 3.95 -31.50 -1.98
CA ILE A 126 2.69 -31.86 -2.65
C ILE A 126 2.92 -32.87 -3.78
N GLU A 127 3.90 -32.66 -4.66
CA GLU A 127 4.14 -33.48 -5.86
C GLU A 127 5.01 -34.71 -5.60
N GLY A 128 5.93 -34.64 -4.64
CA GLY A 128 6.97 -35.66 -4.42
C GLY A 128 8.08 -35.69 -5.44
N ASP A 129 8.11 -34.77 -6.43
CA ASP A 129 9.13 -34.72 -7.49
C ASP A 129 10.41 -34.05 -6.99
N ARG A 130 11.49 -34.80 -6.97
CA ARG A 130 12.81 -34.37 -6.45
C ARG A 130 13.36 -33.10 -7.10
N LYS A 131 12.99 -32.78 -8.34
CA LYS A 131 13.42 -31.53 -8.98
C LYS A 131 13.04 -30.29 -8.17
N TYR A 132 11.92 -30.31 -7.46
CA TYR A 132 11.50 -29.18 -6.59
C TYR A 132 12.31 -29.15 -5.30
N LEU A 133 12.68 -30.30 -4.74
CA LEU A 133 13.60 -30.38 -3.61
C LEU A 133 14.99 -29.82 -4.00
N ASP A 134 15.50 -30.20 -5.16
CA ASP A 134 16.79 -29.74 -5.65
C ASP A 134 16.77 -28.24 -5.96
N ALA A 135 15.65 -27.71 -6.48
CA ALA A 135 15.45 -26.27 -6.65
C ALA A 135 15.43 -25.54 -5.28
N ALA A 136 14.66 -26.04 -4.31
CA ALA A 136 14.62 -25.44 -2.98
C ALA A 136 16.00 -25.40 -2.33
N ARG A 137 16.77 -26.51 -2.41
CA ARG A 137 18.14 -26.57 -1.89
C ARG A 137 19.07 -25.54 -2.54
N LYS A 138 19.03 -25.40 -3.86
CA LYS A 138 19.84 -24.40 -4.58
C LYS A 138 19.55 -22.97 -4.08
N TYR A 139 18.28 -22.63 -3.93
CA TYR A 139 17.88 -21.30 -3.44
C TYR A 139 18.21 -21.10 -1.95
N MET A 140 18.09 -22.14 -1.10
CA MET A 140 18.53 -22.10 0.29
C MET A 140 20.05 -21.91 0.39
N ASP A 141 20.83 -22.61 -0.45
CA ASP A 141 22.28 -22.45 -0.50
C ASP A 141 22.69 -21.05 -0.95
N ALA A 142 21.97 -20.45 -1.89
CA ALA A 142 22.19 -19.06 -2.29
C ALA A 142 21.91 -18.11 -1.12
N ALA A 143 20.79 -18.27 -0.42
CA ALA A 143 20.46 -17.44 0.75
C ALA A 143 21.53 -17.56 1.86
N VAL A 144 22.06 -18.77 2.09
CA VAL A 144 23.17 -18.97 3.05
C VAL A 144 24.43 -18.25 2.60
N SER A 145 24.74 -18.26 1.29
CA SER A 145 25.95 -17.64 0.73
C SER A 145 25.93 -16.11 0.76
N TYR A 146 24.79 -15.47 0.88
CA TYR A 146 24.70 -14.01 0.98
C TYR A 146 25.24 -13.52 2.32
N ASP A 147 26.30 -12.73 2.31
CA ASP A 147 26.85 -12.13 3.53
C ASP A 147 25.87 -11.14 4.16
N ILE A 148 25.19 -10.36 3.32
CA ILE A 148 24.22 -9.34 3.71
C ILE A 148 22.87 -9.67 3.09
N TRP A 149 21.82 -9.67 3.93
CA TRP A 149 20.44 -9.75 3.51
C TRP A 149 19.86 -8.34 3.36
N GLY A 150 19.80 -7.85 2.14
CA GLY A 150 19.38 -6.49 1.80
C GLY A 150 20.48 -5.68 1.13
N TYR A 151 20.33 -4.36 1.17
CA TYR A 151 21.34 -3.45 0.67
C TYR A 151 22.41 -3.18 1.73
N PRO A 152 23.71 -3.15 1.37
CA PRO A 152 24.77 -2.82 2.31
C PRO A 152 24.63 -1.43 2.95
N ASN A 153 23.99 -0.51 2.24
CA ASN A 153 23.86 0.90 2.60
C ASN A 153 22.44 1.30 3.09
N ASN A 154 21.54 0.35 3.29
CA ASN A 154 20.18 0.64 3.76
C ASN A 154 19.69 -0.46 4.70
N LYS A 155 19.83 -0.25 6.00
CA LYS A 155 19.39 -1.16 7.08
C LYS A 155 19.70 -2.63 6.77
N PRO A 156 20.98 -2.98 6.54
CA PRO A 156 21.36 -4.34 6.15
C PRO A 156 20.94 -5.35 7.22
N ASN A 157 20.47 -6.51 6.77
CA ASN A 157 20.01 -7.65 7.59
C ASN A 157 18.76 -7.43 8.46
N VAL A 158 18.10 -6.27 8.41
CA VAL A 158 16.99 -5.96 9.30
C VAL A 158 15.76 -5.35 8.61
N ASP A 159 15.78 -5.27 7.29
CA ASP A 159 14.71 -4.69 6.47
C ASP A 159 13.98 -5.77 5.64
N LEU A 160 13.17 -5.37 4.68
CA LEU A 160 12.26 -6.21 3.88
C LEU A 160 12.92 -7.49 3.36
N ALA A 161 14.13 -7.41 2.80
CA ALA A 161 14.83 -8.58 2.26
C ALA A 161 15.17 -9.61 3.35
N ALA A 162 15.57 -9.16 4.53
CA ALA A 162 15.80 -10.05 5.66
C ALA A 162 14.51 -10.75 6.08
N GLY A 163 13.38 -10.02 6.09
CA GLY A 163 12.07 -10.59 6.36
C GLY A 163 11.67 -11.68 5.37
N HIS A 164 11.79 -11.41 4.07
CA HIS A 164 11.47 -12.37 3.01
C HIS A 164 12.35 -13.62 3.08
N LEU A 165 13.64 -13.44 3.33
CA LEU A 165 14.58 -14.57 3.43
C LEU A 165 14.37 -15.38 4.71
N LEU A 166 14.08 -14.74 5.86
CA LEU A 166 13.72 -15.45 7.09
C LEU A 166 12.44 -16.26 6.92
N TYR A 167 11.42 -15.68 6.27
CA TYR A 167 10.18 -16.37 5.93
C TYR A 167 10.44 -17.61 5.06
N GLY A 168 11.11 -17.42 3.91
CA GLY A 168 11.34 -18.50 2.96
C GLY A 168 12.26 -19.58 3.50
N MET A 169 13.37 -19.18 4.11
CA MET A 169 14.33 -20.11 4.74
C MET A 169 13.72 -20.83 5.94
N GLY A 170 12.98 -20.11 6.80
CA GLY A 170 12.34 -20.70 7.98
C GLY A 170 11.29 -21.75 7.61
N TRP A 171 10.39 -21.40 6.68
CA TRP A 171 9.38 -22.34 6.24
C TRP A 171 9.93 -23.46 5.36
N GLY A 172 10.90 -23.15 4.46
CA GLY A 172 11.59 -24.17 3.69
C GLY A 172 12.35 -25.17 4.56
N TYR A 173 13.04 -24.69 5.59
CA TYR A 173 13.71 -25.52 6.58
C TYR A 173 12.71 -26.45 7.32
N ASP A 174 11.60 -25.89 7.77
CA ASP A 174 10.54 -26.62 8.46
C ASP A 174 9.91 -27.70 7.56
N LEU A 175 9.52 -27.34 6.33
CA LEU A 175 8.96 -28.29 5.36
C LEU A 175 9.90 -29.44 5.01
N LEU A 176 11.18 -29.12 4.80
CA LEU A 176 12.18 -30.05 4.28
C LEU A 176 13.00 -30.74 5.38
N TYR A 177 12.70 -30.54 6.65
CA TYR A 177 13.52 -30.97 7.79
C TYR A 177 13.97 -32.42 7.67
N HIS A 178 13.07 -33.33 7.33
CA HIS A 178 13.34 -34.76 7.21
C HIS A 178 14.00 -35.14 5.87
N ASP A 179 13.98 -34.25 4.86
CA ASP A 179 14.56 -34.45 3.54
C ASP A 179 15.98 -33.89 3.44
N LEU A 180 16.37 -33.05 4.41
CA LEU A 180 17.71 -32.46 4.50
C LEU A 180 18.70 -33.39 5.21
N SER A 181 19.94 -33.46 4.73
CA SER A 181 21.04 -34.09 5.46
C SER A 181 21.36 -33.38 6.76
N ALA A 182 22.02 -34.05 7.69
CA ALA A 182 22.45 -33.45 8.95
C ALA A 182 23.32 -32.18 8.75
N ASN A 183 24.19 -32.20 7.74
CA ASN A 183 25.05 -31.06 7.41
C ASN A 183 24.23 -29.87 6.87
N GLU A 184 23.27 -30.12 5.97
CA GLU A 184 22.36 -29.07 5.44
C GLU A 184 21.52 -28.47 6.57
N ARG A 185 20.93 -29.31 7.44
CA ARG A 185 20.19 -28.83 8.61
C ARG A 185 21.02 -27.91 9.51
N THR A 186 22.24 -28.32 9.82
CA THR A 186 23.16 -27.53 10.66
C THR A 186 23.44 -26.17 9.99
N ARG A 187 23.85 -26.17 8.74
CA ARG A 187 24.23 -24.98 7.98
C ARG A 187 23.07 -23.99 7.81
N TYR A 188 21.88 -24.49 7.49
CA TYR A 188 20.68 -23.64 7.30
C TYR A 188 20.18 -23.09 8.65
N ARG A 189 20.17 -23.90 9.69
CA ARG A 189 19.82 -23.48 11.06
C ARG A 189 20.77 -22.40 11.58
N GLU A 190 22.07 -22.56 11.42
CA GLU A 190 23.06 -21.55 11.85
C GLU A 190 22.86 -20.22 11.15
N LYS A 191 22.58 -20.24 9.83
CA LYS A 191 22.29 -19.02 9.08
C LYS A 191 21.00 -18.38 9.54
N LEU A 192 19.93 -19.15 9.75
CA LEU A 192 18.67 -18.67 10.29
C LEU A 192 18.82 -18.03 11.66
N ILE A 193 19.52 -18.70 12.60
CA ILE A 193 19.79 -18.18 13.95
C ILE A 193 20.55 -16.86 13.85
N LYS A 194 21.61 -16.80 13.04
CA LYS A 194 22.39 -15.57 12.84
C LYS A 194 21.52 -14.39 12.41
N GLN A 195 20.69 -14.59 11.39
CA GLN A 195 19.88 -13.52 10.80
C GLN A 195 18.68 -13.16 11.68
N ALA A 196 18.03 -14.14 12.30
CA ALA A 196 16.95 -13.89 13.26
C ALA A 196 17.43 -13.08 14.47
N ARG A 197 18.64 -13.37 14.98
CA ARG A 197 19.27 -12.61 16.07
C ARG A 197 19.50 -11.15 15.68
N LEU A 198 20.07 -10.88 14.48
CA LEU A 198 20.29 -9.52 14.01
C LEU A 198 18.98 -8.72 13.93
N LEU A 199 17.93 -9.34 13.41
CA LEU A 199 16.63 -8.72 13.28
C LEU A 199 15.95 -8.53 14.64
N ALA A 200 15.99 -9.52 15.53
CA ALA A 200 15.45 -9.42 16.87
C ALA A 200 16.16 -8.33 17.70
N ASP A 201 17.50 -8.22 17.60
CA ASP A 201 18.27 -7.18 18.28
C ASP A 201 17.94 -5.77 17.75
N TYR A 202 17.66 -5.65 16.45
CA TYR A 202 17.22 -4.41 15.85
C TYR A 202 15.82 -3.99 16.38
N PHE A 203 14.87 -4.91 16.45
CA PHE A 203 13.50 -4.62 16.90
C PHE A 203 13.31 -4.76 18.42
N LYS A 204 14.35 -5.11 19.16
CA LYS A 204 14.27 -5.22 20.61
C LYS A 204 13.83 -3.89 21.25
N PRO A 205 12.81 -3.90 22.13
CA PRO A 205 12.41 -2.70 22.84
C PRO A 205 13.54 -2.20 23.74
N LYS A 206 13.77 -0.89 23.72
CA LYS A 206 14.80 -0.20 24.51
C LYS A 206 14.18 1.09 25.07
N PRO A 207 14.71 1.64 26.18
CA PRO A 207 14.26 2.94 26.67
C PRO A 207 14.28 4.00 25.55
N GLY A 208 13.16 4.66 25.35
CA GLY A 208 13.03 5.72 24.35
C GLY A 208 12.90 5.25 22.88
N ARG A 209 12.95 3.96 22.58
CA ARG A 209 12.75 3.47 21.21
C ARG A 209 11.31 3.63 20.78
N THR A 210 11.13 4.04 19.52
CA THR A 210 9.81 4.14 18.87
C THR A 210 9.71 3.24 17.65
N PHE A 211 8.49 2.89 17.27
CA PHE A 211 8.19 2.01 16.15
C PHE A 211 7.16 2.66 15.22
N ALA A 212 7.34 2.50 13.92
CA ALA A 212 6.33 2.82 12.91
C ALA A 212 5.48 1.55 12.66
N TYR A 213 4.52 1.27 13.53
CA TYR A 213 3.76 0.02 13.51
C TYR A 213 2.91 -0.17 12.26
N SER A 214 2.37 0.90 11.69
CA SER A 214 1.58 0.87 10.47
C SER A 214 2.42 0.60 9.22
N GLN A 215 3.74 0.79 9.26
CA GLN A 215 4.61 0.71 8.11
C GLN A 215 5.04 -0.72 7.77
N ASN A 216 5.03 -1.05 6.48
CA ASN A 216 5.44 -2.38 5.98
C ASN A 216 6.89 -2.76 6.35
N HIS A 217 7.80 -1.80 6.47
CA HIS A 217 9.18 -2.01 6.95
C HIS A 217 9.27 -2.44 8.44
N THR A 218 8.17 -2.41 9.17
CA THR A 218 8.09 -2.98 10.53
C THR A 218 7.56 -4.41 10.47
N PHE A 219 6.35 -4.61 9.94
CA PHE A 219 5.67 -5.90 10.08
C PHE A 219 6.13 -6.98 9.10
N ILE A 220 6.65 -6.64 7.90
CA ILE A 220 7.20 -7.66 6.99
C ILE A 220 8.46 -8.33 7.58
N PRO A 221 9.48 -7.58 8.04
CA PRO A 221 10.61 -8.21 8.73
C PRO A 221 10.19 -9.02 9.95
N ILE A 222 9.26 -8.51 10.74
CA ILE A 222 8.76 -9.20 11.95
C ILE A 222 7.99 -10.47 11.60
N THR A 223 7.26 -10.52 10.47
CA THR A 223 6.68 -11.78 9.97
C THR A 223 7.76 -12.84 9.74
N GLY A 224 8.83 -12.46 9.04
CA GLY A 224 9.95 -13.37 8.80
C GLY A 224 10.58 -13.89 10.10
N LEU A 225 10.73 -13.02 11.10
CA LEU A 225 11.22 -13.39 12.42
C LEU A 225 10.29 -14.39 13.13
N GLY A 226 8.97 -14.16 13.07
CA GLY A 226 7.97 -15.05 13.68
C GLY A 226 7.94 -16.43 13.02
N VAL A 227 8.04 -16.51 11.70
CA VAL A 227 8.15 -17.78 10.98
C VAL A 227 9.42 -18.54 11.36
N ALA A 228 10.56 -17.85 11.39
CA ALA A 228 11.83 -18.45 11.83
C ALA A 228 11.78 -18.88 13.32
N ALA A 229 11.11 -18.11 14.18
CA ALA A 229 10.95 -18.44 15.61
C ALA A 229 10.16 -19.75 15.79
N TYR A 230 9.04 -19.92 15.07
CA TYR A 230 8.26 -21.17 15.17
C TYR A 230 8.97 -22.35 14.48
N ALA A 231 9.68 -22.11 13.37
CA ALA A 231 10.48 -23.16 12.75
C ALA A 231 11.59 -23.70 13.66
N LEU A 232 12.22 -22.83 14.47
CA LEU A 232 13.37 -23.14 15.31
C LEU A 232 13.03 -23.22 16.81
N TYR A 233 11.75 -23.29 17.22
CA TYR A 233 11.27 -23.01 18.57
C TYR A 233 11.99 -23.80 19.67
N ASP A 234 12.24 -25.07 19.45
CA ASP A 234 12.95 -25.98 20.34
C ASP A 234 14.37 -26.35 19.88
N GLU A 235 14.88 -25.72 18.79
CA GLU A 235 16.21 -25.93 18.26
C GLU A 235 17.23 -24.85 18.69
N THR A 236 16.75 -23.73 19.25
CA THR A 236 17.60 -22.71 19.86
C THR A 236 16.88 -22.05 21.03
N PRO A 237 17.59 -21.77 22.15
CA PRO A 237 16.99 -21.17 23.34
C PRO A 237 16.48 -19.73 23.11
N GLU A 238 16.85 -19.09 22.01
CA GLU A 238 16.44 -17.72 21.67
C GLU A 238 15.08 -17.65 20.99
N ALA A 239 14.65 -18.71 20.30
CA ALA A 239 13.44 -18.71 19.47
C ALA A 239 12.14 -18.38 20.25
N PRO A 240 11.92 -18.86 21.49
CA PRO A 240 10.77 -18.43 22.27
C PRO A 240 10.73 -16.92 22.50
N ALA A 241 11.87 -16.27 22.76
CA ALA A 241 11.93 -14.82 22.95
C ALA A 241 11.65 -14.06 21.63
N TRP A 242 12.04 -14.61 20.46
CA TRP A 242 11.68 -14.06 19.16
C TRP A 242 10.18 -14.16 18.90
N ALA A 243 9.54 -15.28 19.26
CA ALA A 243 8.10 -15.45 19.15
C ALA A 243 7.36 -14.43 20.05
N GLN A 244 7.80 -14.21 21.28
CA GLN A 244 7.27 -13.19 22.20
C GLN A 244 7.39 -11.78 21.63
N LEU A 245 8.58 -11.42 21.12
CA LEU A 245 8.81 -10.11 20.49
C LEU A 245 7.91 -9.89 19.28
N THR A 246 7.84 -10.89 18.40
CA THR A 246 6.99 -10.82 17.22
C THR A 246 5.53 -10.64 17.59
N ARG A 247 5.02 -11.43 18.55
CA ARG A 247 3.63 -11.35 18.99
C ARG A 247 3.31 -9.98 19.62
N ALA A 248 4.23 -9.43 20.41
CA ALA A 248 4.07 -8.11 21.02
C ALA A 248 4.00 -6.99 19.99
N ILE A 249 4.87 -7.02 18.98
CA ILE A 249 4.85 -6.03 17.88
C ILE A 249 3.56 -6.18 17.07
N TYR A 250 3.13 -7.40 16.77
CA TYR A 250 1.88 -7.64 16.05
C TYR A 250 0.62 -7.21 16.82
N ASP A 251 0.64 -7.20 18.14
CA ASP A 251 -0.46 -6.61 18.93
C ASP A 251 -0.68 -5.13 18.56
N ARG A 252 0.41 -4.40 18.37
CA ARG A 252 0.43 -2.99 17.96
C ARG A 252 0.11 -2.81 16.48
N VAL A 253 0.75 -3.60 15.61
CA VAL A 253 0.49 -3.57 14.16
C VAL A 253 -1.00 -3.78 13.86
N LEU A 254 -1.62 -4.78 14.47
CA LEU A 254 -3.04 -5.07 14.27
C LEU A 254 -3.96 -3.94 14.79
N ALA A 255 -3.53 -3.19 15.79
CA ALA A 255 -4.28 -2.04 16.30
C ALA A 255 -4.22 -0.82 15.35
N THR A 256 -3.24 -0.76 14.44
CA THR A 256 -3.15 0.33 13.44
C THR A 256 -4.02 0.11 12.21
N TYR A 257 -4.67 -1.06 12.07
CA TYR A 257 -5.57 -1.33 10.96
C TYR A 257 -6.96 -0.78 11.23
N SER A 258 -7.51 -0.10 10.23
CA SER A 258 -8.85 0.46 10.28
C SER A 258 -9.92 -0.63 10.44
N GLU A 259 -10.93 -0.36 11.26
CA GLU A 259 -12.05 -1.28 11.47
C GLU A 259 -13.00 -1.37 10.26
N ASP A 260 -12.97 -0.39 9.35
CA ASP A 260 -13.76 -0.38 8.11
C ASP A 260 -13.09 -1.14 6.95
N GLY A 261 -11.85 -1.61 7.13
CA GLY A 261 -11.12 -2.42 6.15
C GLY A 261 -10.35 -1.63 5.10
N TYR A 262 -10.35 -0.30 5.19
CA TYR A 262 -9.51 0.55 4.32
C TYR A 262 -8.03 0.38 4.66
N TYR A 263 -7.16 0.57 3.66
CA TYR A 263 -5.71 0.52 3.84
C TYR A 263 -5.05 1.84 3.43
N TYR A 264 -4.41 2.51 4.37
CA TYR A 264 -3.94 3.89 4.23
C TYR A 264 -2.80 4.09 3.22
N GLU A 265 -1.95 3.08 3.02
CA GLU A 265 -0.82 3.17 2.08
C GLU A 265 -1.25 3.09 0.60
N GLY A 266 -2.55 2.89 0.31
CA GLY A 266 -3.05 2.71 -1.04
C GLY A 266 -3.13 1.24 -1.48
N PHE A 267 -3.73 1.04 -2.64
CA PHE A 267 -4.11 -0.30 -3.12
C PHE A 267 -2.92 -1.21 -3.40
N GLU A 268 -1.85 -0.70 -4.01
CA GLU A 268 -0.68 -1.53 -4.33
C GLU A 268 0.08 -1.96 -3.09
N TYR A 269 0.14 -1.08 -2.09
CA TYR A 269 0.72 -1.45 -0.80
C TYR A 269 -0.18 -2.40 -0.02
N TRP A 270 -1.50 -2.35 -0.18
CA TRP A 270 -2.38 -3.38 0.35
C TRP A 270 -2.03 -4.77 -0.20
N ILE A 271 -1.85 -4.89 -1.53
CA ILE A 271 -1.46 -6.15 -2.18
C ILE A 271 -0.07 -6.61 -1.73
N PHE A 272 0.87 -5.69 -1.58
CA PHE A 272 2.24 -6.01 -1.17
C PHE A 272 2.34 -6.41 0.30
N SER A 273 1.67 -5.68 1.16
CA SER A 273 1.90 -5.70 2.60
C SER A 273 0.97 -6.64 3.34
N THR A 274 -0.34 -6.65 2.98
CA THR A 274 -1.36 -7.41 3.71
C THR A 274 -1.16 -8.93 3.66
N PRO A 275 -0.64 -9.55 2.57
CA PRO A 275 -0.29 -10.98 2.61
C PRO A 275 0.68 -11.33 3.75
N TRP A 276 1.61 -10.47 4.09
CA TRP A 276 2.57 -10.70 5.17
C TRP A 276 1.92 -10.73 6.54
N LEU A 277 0.92 -9.85 6.77
CA LEU A 277 0.09 -9.95 7.97
C LEU A 277 -0.56 -11.34 8.06
N VAL A 278 -1.22 -11.76 6.99
CA VAL A 278 -1.92 -13.04 6.94
C VAL A 278 -0.95 -14.21 7.12
N HIS A 279 0.25 -14.13 6.56
CA HIS A 279 1.29 -15.15 6.79
C HIS A 279 1.64 -15.25 8.28
N TYR A 280 1.78 -14.13 8.98
CA TYR A 280 2.01 -14.19 10.42
C TYR A 280 0.79 -14.72 11.17
N LEU A 281 -0.42 -14.22 10.86
CA LEU A 281 -1.64 -14.67 11.54
C LEU A 281 -1.85 -16.18 11.40
N ASP A 282 -1.61 -16.73 10.21
CA ASP A 282 -1.71 -18.17 9.96
C ASP A 282 -0.64 -18.97 10.68
N ALA A 283 0.64 -18.54 10.62
CA ALA A 283 1.73 -19.18 11.34
C ALA A 283 1.48 -19.16 12.84
N HIS A 284 1.06 -18.02 13.39
CA HIS A 284 0.76 -17.87 14.81
C HIS A 284 -0.41 -18.74 15.24
N ALA A 285 -1.52 -18.72 14.50
CA ALA A 285 -2.69 -19.53 14.81
C ALA A 285 -2.37 -21.03 14.75
N HIS A 286 -1.59 -21.47 13.77
CA HIS A 286 -1.17 -22.86 13.65
C HIS A 286 -0.21 -23.26 14.78
N ALA A 287 0.77 -22.42 15.07
CA ALA A 287 1.78 -22.72 16.08
C ALA A 287 1.24 -22.68 17.53
N THR A 288 0.36 -21.73 17.86
CA THR A 288 -0.06 -21.44 19.23
C THR A 288 -1.52 -21.81 19.52
N GLY A 289 -2.35 -21.94 18.47
CA GLY A 289 -3.80 -22.07 18.61
C GLY A 289 -4.52 -20.76 18.98
N GLU A 290 -3.85 -19.61 19.00
CA GLU A 290 -4.48 -18.31 19.18
C GLU A 290 -4.91 -17.72 17.83
N ASP A 291 -6.17 -17.34 17.73
CA ASP A 291 -6.73 -16.70 16.54
C ASP A 291 -6.69 -15.18 16.67
N LEU A 292 -6.00 -14.51 15.74
CA LEU A 292 -5.86 -13.06 15.71
C LEU A 292 -6.71 -12.39 14.60
N TYR A 293 -7.50 -13.16 13.85
CA TYR A 293 -8.32 -12.63 12.77
C TYR A 293 -9.58 -11.90 13.23
N ASP A 294 -10.04 -12.09 14.46
CA ASP A 294 -11.33 -11.55 14.91
C ASP A 294 -11.28 -10.03 15.09
N ARG A 295 -11.19 -9.33 13.96
CA ARG A 295 -11.22 -7.86 13.87
C ARG A 295 -12.14 -7.44 12.74
N PRO A 296 -12.98 -6.40 12.95
CA PRO A 296 -13.92 -5.93 11.93
C PRO A 296 -13.25 -5.62 10.58
N GLY A 297 -12.12 -4.94 10.60
CA GLY A 297 -11.39 -4.55 9.39
C GLY A 297 -11.03 -5.72 8.46
N PHE A 298 -10.62 -6.87 9.01
CA PHE A 298 -10.34 -8.05 8.17
C PHE A 298 -11.58 -8.61 7.49
N ARG A 299 -12.75 -8.51 8.13
CA ARG A 299 -14.02 -8.94 7.53
C ARG A 299 -14.43 -8.06 6.36
N LEU A 300 -14.02 -6.78 6.37
CA LEU A 300 -14.43 -5.75 5.40
C LEU A 300 -13.38 -5.46 4.32
N MET A 301 -12.14 -5.97 4.43
CA MET A 301 -11.08 -5.69 3.46
C MET A 301 -11.45 -6.00 2.01
N HIS A 302 -12.32 -6.98 1.75
CA HIS A 302 -12.78 -7.28 0.41
C HIS A 302 -13.57 -6.12 -0.23
N GLN A 303 -14.24 -5.29 0.57
CA GLN A 303 -14.92 -4.08 0.11
C GLN A 303 -13.90 -3.05 -0.38
N TYR A 304 -12.78 -2.88 0.34
CA TYR A 304 -11.70 -2.02 -0.12
C TYR A 304 -11.17 -2.45 -1.49
N VAL A 305 -10.89 -3.74 -1.66
CA VAL A 305 -10.42 -4.29 -2.94
C VAL A 305 -11.44 -4.07 -4.04
N ALA A 306 -12.71 -4.41 -3.80
CA ALA A 306 -13.77 -4.31 -4.80
C ALA A 306 -13.96 -2.86 -5.29
N HIS A 307 -13.98 -1.91 -4.34
CA HIS A 307 -14.30 -0.52 -4.65
C HIS A 307 -13.09 0.29 -5.13
N SER A 308 -11.87 -0.08 -4.73
CA SER A 308 -10.65 0.54 -5.26
C SER A 308 -10.38 0.20 -6.72
N MET A 309 -10.90 -0.91 -7.25
CA MET A 309 -10.74 -1.28 -8.66
C MET A 309 -11.57 -0.37 -9.57
N LEU A 310 -10.98 0.14 -10.66
CA LEU A 310 -11.74 0.79 -11.72
C LEU A 310 -12.65 -0.21 -12.45
N PRO A 311 -13.77 0.24 -13.03
CA PRO A 311 -14.70 -0.66 -13.73
C PRO A 311 -14.07 -1.51 -14.84
N SER A 312 -13.00 -1.02 -15.49
CA SER A 312 -12.26 -1.79 -16.51
C SER A 312 -11.58 -3.05 -15.92
N GLY A 313 -11.34 -3.10 -14.60
CA GLY A 313 -10.66 -4.19 -13.93
C GLY A 313 -9.14 -4.22 -14.15
N ASN A 314 -8.58 -3.27 -14.89
CA ASN A 314 -7.15 -3.23 -15.20
C ASN A 314 -6.38 -2.25 -14.33
N TYR A 315 -7.06 -1.28 -13.74
CA TYR A 315 -6.48 -0.20 -12.94
C TYR A 315 -7.30 0.04 -11.68
N VAL A 316 -6.78 0.91 -10.81
CA VAL A 316 -7.41 1.29 -9.55
C VAL A 316 -7.66 2.79 -9.49
N PHE A 317 -8.50 3.21 -8.54
CA PHE A 317 -8.52 4.59 -8.07
C PHE A 317 -7.24 4.83 -7.26
N ASP A 318 -6.33 5.62 -7.79
CA ASP A 318 -4.94 5.68 -7.37
C ASP A 318 -4.65 6.71 -6.27
N PHE A 319 -5.42 6.70 -5.19
CA PHE A 319 -5.05 7.44 -3.99
C PHE A 319 -3.83 6.81 -3.32
N GLY A 320 -2.84 7.66 -2.96
CA GLY A 320 -1.59 7.22 -2.40
C GLY A 320 -0.57 6.74 -3.44
N ASP A 321 0.41 5.98 -2.99
CA ASP A 321 1.47 5.45 -3.86
C ASP A 321 0.99 4.27 -4.70
N VAL A 322 0.54 4.57 -5.92
CA VAL A 322 0.07 3.60 -6.90
C VAL A 322 0.98 3.62 -8.13
N PHE A 323 1.61 2.50 -8.46
CA PHE A 323 2.54 2.40 -9.58
C PHE A 323 1.87 2.47 -10.95
N GLU A 324 0.59 2.18 -11.02
CA GLU A 324 -0.18 2.22 -12.27
C GLU A 324 -0.52 3.62 -12.76
N GLY A 325 -0.12 4.66 -12.12
CA GLY A 325 -0.44 6.05 -12.42
C GLY A 325 -0.59 6.47 -13.89
N ALA A 326 -0.63 7.75 -14.16
CA ALA A 326 -0.93 8.33 -15.47
C ALA A 326 -0.12 7.77 -16.64
N LEU A 327 1.16 7.47 -16.46
CA LEU A 327 2.01 6.92 -17.54
C LEU A 327 1.49 5.57 -18.05
N THR A 328 1.11 4.68 -17.13
CA THR A 328 0.58 3.35 -17.48
C THR A 328 -0.78 3.47 -18.19
N ARG A 329 -1.67 4.32 -17.66
CA ARG A 329 -2.99 4.54 -18.26
C ARG A 329 -2.92 5.15 -19.65
N ALA A 330 -1.96 6.02 -19.91
CA ALA A 330 -1.71 6.63 -21.21
C ALA A 330 -0.96 5.71 -22.20
N GLY A 331 -0.60 4.50 -21.79
CA GLY A 331 0.21 3.59 -22.61
C GLY A 331 1.67 4.00 -22.76
N LYS A 332 2.15 4.95 -21.95
CA LYS A 332 3.51 5.50 -22.00
C LYS A 332 4.41 4.93 -20.90
N GLY A 333 4.07 3.92 -20.24
CA GLY A 333 4.81 3.34 -19.13
C GLY A 333 4.66 1.83 -19.05
N GLU A 334 4.37 1.19 -20.18
CA GLU A 334 4.09 -0.25 -20.20
C GLU A 334 5.20 -1.11 -19.57
N GLU A 335 6.44 -0.69 -19.66
CA GLU A 335 7.56 -1.39 -19.06
C GLU A 335 7.68 -1.13 -17.56
N TYR A 336 7.17 -0.01 -17.06
CA TYR A 336 7.32 0.36 -15.66
C TYR A 336 6.59 -0.60 -14.70
N PRO A 337 5.31 -0.94 -14.89
CA PRO A 337 4.62 -1.95 -14.08
C PRO A 337 5.13 -3.36 -14.32
N ARG A 338 5.52 -3.70 -15.57
CA ARG A 338 5.99 -5.05 -15.93
C ARG A 338 7.43 -5.32 -15.48
N THR A 339 8.28 -4.30 -15.56
CA THR A 339 9.70 -4.41 -15.17
C THR A 339 9.94 -3.98 -13.73
N HIS A 340 9.03 -3.19 -13.15
CA HIS A 340 9.11 -2.84 -11.75
C HIS A 340 8.89 -4.11 -10.93
N PRO A 341 9.82 -4.49 -10.05
CA PRO A 341 9.72 -5.73 -9.29
C PRO A 341 8.47 -5.80 -8.38
N GLN A 342 7.84 -4.68 -8.13
CA GLN A 342 6.55 -4.59 -7.45
C GLN A 342 5.35 -4.64 -8.42
N GLY A 343 5.59 -4.55 -9.74
CA GLY A 343 4.52 -4.54 -10.75
C GLY A 343 3.70 -5.82 -10.87
N HIS A 344 4.16 -6.93 -10.29
CA HIS A 344 3.37 -8.16 -10.19
C HIS A 344 2.47 -8.22 -8.96
N PHE A 345 2.41 -7.18 -8.14
CA PHE A 345 1.47 -7.11 -7.02
C PHE A 345 0.01 -7.14 -7.47
N HIS A 346 -0.26 -6.68 -8.68
CA HIS A 346 -1.61 -6.67 -9.24
C HIS A 346 -2.21 -8.05 -9.48
N THR A 347 -1.43 -9.10 -9.39
CA THR A 347 -1.84 -10.43 -9.81
C THR A 347 -2.15 -11.37 -8.66
N ASN A 348 -1.91 -10.97 -7.42
CA ASN A 348 -2.01 -11.85 -6.25
C ASN A 348 -3.17 -11.48 -5.32
N TYR A 349 -4.40 -11.75 -5.77
CA TYR A 349 -5.61 -11.54 -4.96
C TYR A 349 -6.03 -12.79 -4.17
N ASN A 350 -5.22 -13.82 -4.11
CA ASN A 350 -5.52 -15.05 -3.37
C ASN A 350 -5.74 -14.82 -1.87
N LEU A 351 -5.25 -13.69 -1.34
CA LEU A 351 -5.60 -13.22 -0.01
C LEU A 351 -7.12 -13.17 0.22
N LEU A 352 -7.89 -12.82 -0.81
CA LEU A 352 -9.36 -12.82 -0.72
C LEU A 352 -9.93 -14.22 -0.49
N TYR A 353 -9.27 -15.28 -0.96
CA TYR A 353 -9.65 -16.65 -0.63
C TYR A 353 -9.48 -16.94 0.86
N ARG A 354 -8.39 -16.44 1.46
CA ARG A 354 -8.19 -16.59 2.90
C ARG A 354 -9.25 -15.86 3.70
N LEU A 355 -9.56 -14.62 3.35
CA LEU A 355 -10.63 -13.85 3.99
C LEU A 355 -12.00 -14.52 3.80
N ALA A 356 -12.30 -14.97 2.58
CA ALA A 356 -13.53 -15.69 2.27
C ALA A 356 -13.67 -16.97 3.11
N GLN A 357 -12.63 -17.80 3.15
CA GLN A 357 -12.59 -19.01 3.94
C GLN A 357 -12.73 -18.71 5.44
N ARG A 358 -11.94 -17.76 5.93
CA ARG A 358 -11.85 -17.46 7.36
C ARG A 358 -13.16 -16.94 7.92
N PHE A 359 -13.85 -16.08 7.17
CA PHE A 359 -15.08 -15.44 7.60
C PHE A 359 -16.34 -16.06 6.99
N GLN A 360 -16.19 -17.14 6.21
CA GLN A 360 -17.28 -17.76 5.45
C GLN A 360 -18.03 -16.72 4.60
N SER A 361 -17.26 -15.79 4.00
CA SER A 361 -17.78 -14.66 3.23
C SER A 361 -17.91 -14.99 1.75
N GLY A 362 -19.15 -15.25 1.31
CA GLY A 362 -19.45 -15.38 -0.12
C GLY A 362 -19.21 -14.10 -0.91
N GLU A 363 -19.23 -12.93 -0.28
CA GLU A 363 -18.94 -11.64 -0.90
C GLU A 363 -17.44 -11.52 -1.22
N ALA A 364 -16.57 -11.84 -0.27
CA ALA A 364 -15.13 -11.87 -0.51
C ALA A 364 -14.74 -12.86 -1.62
N GLN A 365 -15.37 -14.05 -1.65
CA GLN A 365 -15.21 -15.01 -2.72
C GLN A 365 -15.68 -14.43 -4.07
N GLY A 366 -16.80 -13.70 -4.08
CA GLY A 366 -17.35 -13.06 -5.27
C GLY A 366 -16.44 -11.97 -5.84
N VAL A 367 -15.76 -11.21 -4.99
CA VAL A 367 -14.74 -10.23 -5.41
C VAL A 367 -13.55 -10.95 -6.06
N ALA A 368 -13.04 -12.02 -5.47
CA ALA A 368 -11.96 -12.82 -6.06
C ALA A 368 -12.35 -13.39 -7.44
N ASP A 369 -13.55 -13.96 -7.56
CA ASP A 369 -14.05 -14.51 -8.81
C ASP A 369 -14.27 -13.43 -9.88
N TRP A 370 -14.68 -12.22 -9.48
CA TRP A 370 -14.79 -11.06 -10.37
C TRP A 370 -13.43 -10.65 -10.92
N LEU A 371 -12.42 -10.55 -10.06
CA LEU A 371 -11.06 -10.19 -10.46
C LEU A 371 -10.45 -11.21 -11.43
N LYS A 372 -10.72 -12.50 -11.24
CA LYS A 372 -10.30 -13.56 -12.17
C LYS A 372 -10.80 -13.33 -13.60
N ARG A 373 -12.01 -12.77 -13.78
CA ARG A 373 -12.57 -12.49 -15.11
C ARG A 373 -11.76 -11.44 -15.88
N PHE A 374 -10.99 -10.60 -15.20
CA PHE A 374 -10.10 -9.62 -15.82
C PHE A 374 -8.67 -10.14 -16.02
N GLY A 375 -8.39 -11.37 -15.62
CA GLY A 375 -7.05 -11.93 -15.65
C GLY A 375 -6.11 -11.36 -14.58
N GLN A 376 -6.64 -10.62 -13.63
CA GLN A 376 -5.85 -9.99 -12.55
C GLN A 376 -5.39 -10.99 -11.47
N VAL A 377 -6.06 -12.14 -11.38
CA VAL A 377 -5.72 -13.25 -10.47
C VAL A 377 -4.92 -14.32 -11.21
N ASN A 378 -4.03 -13.93 -12.09
CA ASN A 378 -3.29 -14.89 -12.93
C ASN A 378 -2.17 -15.62 -12.21
N ALA A 379 -1.77 -15.14 -11.08
CA ALA A 379 -0.70 -15.74 -10.33
C ALA A 379 -1.28 -16.43 -9.10
N GLU A 380 -2.10 -17.43 -9.35
CA GLU A 380 -2.37 -18.38 -8.30
C GLU A 380 -1.02 -18.85 -7.77
N ASP A 381 -0.74 -18.52 -6.53
CA ASP A 381 0.39 -19.09 -5.83
C ASP A 381 -0.06 -20.34 -5.05
N PHE A 382 0.87 -20.98 -4.42
CA PHE A 382 0.58 -22.21 -3.69
C PHE A 382 -0.35 -22.00 -2.48
N TRP A 383 -0.51 -20.76 -1.99
CA TRP A 383 -1.45 -20.43 -0.92
C TRP A 383 -2.91 -20.67 -1.31
N SER A 384 -3.23 -20.59 -2.59
CA SER A 384 -4.57 -20.94 -3.08
C SER A 384 -4.96 -22.37 -2.75
N LEU A 385 -4.00 -23.30 -2.66
CA LEU A 385 -4.26 -24.68 -2.23
C LEU A 385 -4.69 -24.77 -0.75
N ILE A 386 -4.19 -23.87 0.08
CA ILE A 386 -4.47 -23.82 1.52
C ILE A 386 -5.73 -22.97 1.79
N TRP A 387 -5.86 -21.83 1.12
CA TRP A 387 -6.81 -20.77 1.45
C TRP A 387 -8.15 -20.86 0.73
N TYR A 388 -8.20 -21.46 -0.47
CA TYR A 388 -9.45 -21.57 -1.22
C TYR A 388 -10.41 -22.56 -0.57
N ASP A 389 -11.67 -22.16 -0.40
CA ASP A 389 -12.76 -23.06 0.05
C ASP A 389 -13.72 -23.34 -1.11
N ALA A 390 -13.57 -24.52 -1.72
CA ALA A 390 -14.39 -24.95 -2.85
C ALA A 390 -15.88 -25.18 -2.48
N LYS A 391 -16.23 -25.23 -1.20
CA LYS A 391 -17.60 -25.44 -0.72
C LYS A 391 -18.33 -24.14 -0.43
N LEU A 392 -17.59 -23.03 -0.33
CA LEU A 392 -18.18 -21.73 0.00
C LEU A 392 -19.06 -21.23 -1.16
N LYS A 393 -20.29 -20.87 -0.82
CA LYS A 393 -21.24 -20.32 -1.80
C LYS A 393 -20.89 -18.86 -2.11
N THR A 394 -20.50 -18.60 -3.34
CA THR A 394 -20.15 -17.27 -3.84
C THR A 394 -21.38 -16.34 -3.95
N VAL A 395 -21.23 -15.09 -3.54
CA VAL A 395 -22.14 -14.01 -3.85
C VAL A 395 -21.55 -13.22 -5.04
N PRO A 396 -22.16 -13.29 -6.24
CA PRO A 396 -21.64 -12.59 -7.40
C PRO A 396 -21.50 -11.10 -7.16
N ILE A 397 -20.45 -10.48 -7.74
CA ILE A 397 -20.17 -9.05 -7.54
C ILE A 397 -21.35 -8.16 -7.99
N GLU A 398 -22.08 -8.58 -9.01
CA GLU A 398 -23.25 -7.87 -9.55
C GLU A 398 -24.42 -7.76 -8.55
N ARG A 399 -24.38 -8.53 -7.46
CA ARG A 399 -25.35 -8.48 -6.35
C ARG A 399 -24.84 -7.70 -5.15
N GLN A 400 -23.58 -7.27 -5.18
CA GLN A 400 -22.98 -6.47 -4.12
C GLN A 400 -23.28 -4.98 -4.34
N THR A 401 -23.23 -4.20 -3.26
CA THR A 401 -23.46 -2.75 -3.33
C THR A 401 -22.45 -2.08 -4.25
N ALA A 402 -22.92 -1.20 -5.12
CA ALA A 402 -22.10 -0.50 -6.11
C ALA A 402 -21.43 0.77 -5.58
N TRP A 403 -21.47 1.00 -4.29
CA TRP A 403 -20.79 2.10 -3.62
C TRP A 403 -20.38 1.69 -2.21
N HIS A 404 -19.33 2.35 -1.69
CA HIS A 404 -18.89 2.15 -0.32
C HIS A 404 -18.26 3.44 0.23
N TYR A 405 -18.50 3.70 1.51
CA TYR A 405 -17.88 4.76 2.26
C TYR A 405 -17.05 4.17 3.39
N PHE A 406 -15.80 4.56 3.46
CA PHE A 406 -14.85 4.19 4.50
C PHE A 406 -14.70 5.36 5.48
N PRO A 407 -15.44 5.37 6.60
CA PRO A 407 -15.55 6.55 7.46
C PRO A 407 -14.28 6.83 8.26
N ASP A 408 -13.42 5.85 8.47
CA ASP A 408 -12.19 6.08 9.22
C ASP A 408 -11.15 6.86 8.43
N HIS A 409 -11.11 6.69 7.11
CA HIS A 409 -10.23 7.43 6.21
C HIS A 409 -10.95 8.49 5.39
N ASP A 410 -12.26 8.59 5.54
CA ASP A 410 -13.11 9.50 4.76
C ASP A 410 -12.87 9.39 3.25
N VAL A 411 -13.01 8.16 2.75
CA VAL A 411 -12.93 7.83 1.32
C VAL A 411 -14.23 7.21 0.85
N PHE A 412 -14.77 7.76 -0.23
CA PHE A 412 -16.01 7.32 -0.83
C PHE A 412 -15.78 6.85 -2.26
N TYR A 413 -16.36 5.69 -2.59
CA TYR A 413 -16.36 5.11 -3.94
C TYR A 413 -17.77 4.86 -4.40
N TRP A 414 -18.05 5.14 -5.68
CA TRP A 414 -19.33 4.90 -6.31
C TRP A 414 -19.14 4.45 -7.77
N ARG A 415 -20.03 3.56 -8.22
CA ARG A 415 -20.15 3.15 -9.63
C ARG A 415 -21.60 2.94 -9.99
N SER A 416 -21.96 3.15 -11.29
CA SER A 416 -23.33 2.94 -11.77
C SER A 416 -23.74 1.47 -11.73
N ASP A 417 -22.81 0.59 -11.97
CA ASP A 417 -22.95 -0.87 -11.98
C ASP A 417 -21.56 -1.54 -11.99
N TRP A 418 -21.50 -2.85 -12.08
CA TRP A 418 -20.25 -3.62 -12.10
C TRP A 418 -19.75 -3.97 -13.51
N SER A 419 -20.27 -3.31 -14.55
CA SER A 419 -19.77 -3.48 -15.93
C SER A 419 -18.48 -2.72 -16.18
N LYS A 420 -17.72 -3.13 -17.21
CA LYS A 420 -16.46 -2.47 -17.61
C LYS A 420 -16.65 -1.03 -18.09
N SER A 421 -17.85 -0.68 -18.56
CA SER A 421 -18.19 0.65 -19.07
C SER A 421 -18.90 1.53 -18.05
N ALA A 422 -19.07 1.06 -16.82
CA ALA A 422 -19.73 1.82 -15.76
C ALA A 422 -19.12 3.22 -15.59
N THR A 423 -19.96 4.20 -15.29
CA THR A 423 -19.48 5.46 -14.72
C THR A 423 -19.11 5.22 -13.27
N ALA A 424 -17.93 5.64 -12.88
CA ALA A 424 -17.45 5.50 -11.50
C ALA A 424 -16.68 6.74 -11.07
N PHE A 425 -16.68 7.00 -9.78
CA PHE A 425 -15.88 8.07 -9.17
C PHE A 425 -15.53 7.73 -7.74
N SER A 426 -14.51 8.41 -7.25
CA SER A 426 -14.13 8.40 -5.84
C SER A 426 -13.90 9.83 -5.35
N PHE A 427 -14.04 10.00 -4.04
CA PHE A 427 -13.78 11.26 -3.34
C PHE A 427 -13.08 10.96 -2.03
N LYS A 428 -12.02 11.70 -1.73
CA LYS A 428 -11.23 11.54 -0.50
C LYS A 428 -11.08 12.87 0.22
N CYS A 429 -11.41 12.85 1.51
CA CYS A 429 -11.18 14.00 2.38
C CYS A 429 -11.02 13.51 3.83
N GLY A 430 -9.87 12.95 4.17
CA GLY A 430 -9.63 12.40 5.50
C GLY A 430 -8.17 12.47 5.94
N PRO A 431 -7.89 12.10 7.19
CA PRO A 431 -6.53 12.08 7.72
C PRO A 431 -5.68 10.97 7.08
N PRO A 432 -4.34 11.10 7.07
CA PRO A 432 -3.46 10.20 6.33
C PRO A 432 -3.49 8.74 6.78
N GLU A 433 -3.68 8.47 8.08
CA GLU A 433 -3.75 7.10 8.65
C GLU A 433 -5.09 6.80 9.35
N GLY A 434 -6.14 7.55 9.03
CA GLY A 434 -7.48 7.33 9.57
C GLY A 434 -7.73 8.05 10.91
N HIS A 435 -9.01 8.21 11.24
CA HIS A 435 -9.45 8.93 12.45
C HIS A 435 -9.07 8.21 13.75
N HIS A 436 -9.04 6.87 13.73
CA HIS A 436 -8.67 6.06 14.89
C HIS A 436 -7.23 6.32 15.37
N THR A 437 -6.35 6.77 14.50
CA THR A 437 -4.93 7.00 14.77
C THR A 437 -4.69 8.02 15.87
N GLU A 438 -5.53 9.06 16.01
CA GLU A 438 -5.38 10.04 17.12
C GLU A 438 -5.46 9.37 18.50
N ALA A 439 -6.45 8.50 18.70
CA ALA A 439 -6.61 7.76 19.94
C ALA A 439 -5.47 6.74 20.15
N MET A 440 -5.01 6.09 19.08
CA MET A 440 -3.92 5.13 19.17
C MET A 440 -2.57 5.78 19.49
N LEU A 441 -2.28 6.97 18.97
CA LEU A 441 -1.07 7.73 19.31
C LEU A 441 -1.04 8.17 20.78
N GLN A 442 -2.21 8.34 21.41
CA GLN A 442 -2.31 8.60 22.85
C GLN A 442 -2.11 7.32 23.68
N GLN A 443 -2.60 6.18 23.21
CA GLN A 443 -2.48 4.89 23.90
C GLN A 443 -1.11 4.26 23.73
N PHE A 444 -0.43 4.49 22.60
CA PHE A 444 0.86 3.88 22.25
C PHE A 444 1.93 4.98 22.12
N PRO A 445 2.46 5.48 23.25
CA PRO A 445 3.46 6.55 23.24
C PRO A 445 4.75 6.16 22.52
N GLU A 446 4.99 4.87 22.33
CA GLU A 446 6.08 4.31 21.54
C GLU A 446 5.80 4.25 20.03
N TRP A 447 4.59 4.58 19.58
CA TRP A 447 4.28 4.64 18.16
C TRP A 447 4.76 5.97 17.55
N ARG A 448 5.52 5.87 16.50
CA ARG A 448 5.91 6.98 15.64
C ARG A 448 5.06 6.91 14.37
N LEU A 449 4.31 7.97 14.12
CA LEU A 449 3.55 8.11 12.89
C LEU A 449 4.48 8.04 11.67
N SER A 450 4.10 7.27 10.67
CA SER A 450 4.84 7.17 9.42
C SER A 450 3.86 6.97 8.26
N SER A 451 3.29 8.07 7.80
CA SER A 451 2.32 8.12 6.69
C SER A 451 3.01 8.20 5.31
N GLY A 452 4.12 7.45 5.14
CA GLY A 452 5.04 7.59 4.02
C GLY A 452 4.46 7.40 2.63
N HIS A 453 3.32 6.70 2.50
CA HIS A 453 2.64 6.45 1.23
C HIS A 453 1.30 7.17 1.10
N ALA A 454 0.91 7.98 2.10
CA ALA A 454 -0.23 8.87 2.02
C ALA A 454 0.16 10.19 1.34
N HIS A 455 -0.74 10.72 0.54
CA HIS A 455 -0.52 11.96 -0.21
C HIS A 455 -1.29 13.15 0.36
N PRO A 456 -0.86 14.40 0.11
CA PRO A 456 -1.57 15.61 0.50
C PRO A 456 -2.74 15.88 -0.47
N ASP A 457 -3.77 15.02 -0.44
CA ASP A 457 -4.84 14.87 -1.42
C ASP A 457 -6.26 15.10 -0.84
N ALA A 458 -6.38 15.74 0.33
CA ALA A 458 -7.68 16.04 0.90
C ALA A 458 -8.54 16.90 -0.04
N ASN A 459 -9.84 16.57 -0.14
CA ASN A 459 -10.80 17.11 -1.11
C ASN A 459 -10.44 16.78 -2.58
N SER A 460 -9.68 15.72 -2.85
CA SER A 460 -9.46 15.24 -4.21
C SER A 460 -10.59 14.29 -4.67
N PHE A 461 -10.74 14.17 -5.99
CA PHE A 461 -11.71 13.28 -6.61
C PHE A 461 -11.14 12.66 -7.88
N ILE A 462 -11.66 11.48 -8.23
CA ILE A 462 -11.28 10.74 -9.44
C ILE A 462 -12.57 10.42 -10.22
N ILE A 463 -12.56 10.60 -11.54
CA ILE A 463 -13.70 10.31 -12.42
C ILE A 463 -13.28 9.33 -13.51
N PHE A 464 -14.02 8.24 -13.62
CA PHE A 464 -13.92 7.25 -14.68
C PHE A 464 -15.28 7.08 -15.38
N ALA A 465 -15.30 7.12 -16.68
CA ALA A 465 -16.51 6.86 -17.46
C ALA A 465 -16.20 6.36 -18.87
N ARG A 466 -17.12 5.58 -19.45
CA ARG A 466 -17.01 5.02 -20.81
C ARG A 466 -15.69 4.28 -21.05
N GLY A 467 -15.20 3.56 -20.04
CA GLY A 467 -13.97 2.81 -20.10
C GLY A 467 -12.68 3.65 -20.04
N LYS A 468 -12.77 4.94 -19.66
CA LYS A 468 -11.64 5.86 -19.61
C LYS A 468 -11.51 6.52 -18.23
N TYR A 469 -10.26 6.62 -17.77
CA TYR A 469 -9.88 7.48 -16.66
C TYR A 469 -9.87 8.93 -17.17
N LEU A 470 -10.70 9.77 -16.60
CA LEU A 470 -10.91 11.12 -17.13
C LEU A 470 -10.14 12.16 -16.33
N THR A 471 -10.15 12.09 -15.03
CA THR A 471 -9.35 12.96 -14.17
C THR A 471 -9.16 12.36 -12.79
N GLY A 472 -8.07 12.70 -12.12
CA GLY A 472 -7.81 12.25 -10.76
C GLY A 472 -6.38 12.42 -10.30
N ASP A 473 -5.79 11.33 -9.87
CA ASP A 473 -4.44 11.26 -9.32
C ASP A 473 -3.40 10.92 -10.39
N THR A 474 -2.15 11.22 -10.12
CA THR A 474 -1.04 10.95 -11.04
C THR A 474 -0.17 9.76 -10.61
N GLY A 475 -0.51 9.12 -9.49
CA GLY A 475 0.12 7.91 -8.98
C GLY A 475 1.41 8.15 -8.20
N TYR A 476 2.25 7.12 -8.13
CA TYR A 476 3.45 7.07 -7.28
C TYR A 476 4.45 8.21 -7.56
N THR A 477 4.88 8.88 -6.50
CA THR A 477 5.92 9.90 -6.56
C THR A 477 6.85 9.81 -5.35
N GLY A 478 8.13 10.13 -5.50
CA GLY A 478 9.06 10.22 -4.39
C GLY A 478 8.87 11.48 -3.53
N VAL A 479 8.16 12.49 -4.07
CA VAL A 479 7.82 13.74 -3.38
C VAL A 479 6.37 14.09 -3.66
N PRO A 480 5.41 13.58 -2.85
CA PRO A 480 3.99 13.88 -3.02
C PRO A 480 3.70 15.35 -2.75
N LEU A 481 3.00 16.00 -3.69
CA LEU A 481 2.59 17.40 -3.61
C LEU A 481 1.07 17.50 -3.86
N THR A 482 0.43 18.50 -3.25
CA THR A 482 -0.99 18.80 -3.50
C THR A 482 -1.28 19.09 -4.98
N GLU A 483 -0.30 19.65 -5.68
CA GLU A 483 -0.42 19.92 -7.12
C GLU A 483 -0.49 18.66 -8.01
N HIS A 484 -0.27 17.47 -7.44
CA HIS A 484 -0.44 16.19 -8.13
C HIS A 484 -1.87 15.63 -8.05
N HIS A 485 -2.77 16.36 -7.38
CA HIS A 485 -4.15 15.94 -7.09
C HIS A 485 -5.18 16.97 -7.50
N ASN A 486 -6.43 16.59 -7.67
CA ASN A 486 -7.53 17.51 -7.97
C ASN A 486 -7.95 18.29 -6.71
N SER A 487 -7.10 19.16 -6.20
CA SER A 487 -7.33 19.91 -4.97
C SER A 487 -7.03 21.41 -5.12
N LEU A 488 -6.71 22.12 -4.05
CA LEU A 488 -6.55 23.56 -3.98
C LEU A 488 -5.12 23.94 -3.61
N LEU A 489 -4.56 24.97 -4.28
CA LEU A 489 -3.38 25.68 -3.82
C LEU A 489 -3.76 27.09 -3.31
N VAL A 490 -3.13 27.52 -2.23
CA VAL A 490 -3.23 28.87 -1.65
C VAL A 490 -1.90 29.58 -1.85
N ASN A 491 -1.86 30.62 -2.70
CA ASN A 491 -0.62 31.29 -3.11
C ASN A 491 0.45 30.30 -3.65
N GLY A 492 0.02 29.29 -4.40
CA GLY A 492 0.87 28.25 -4.98
C GLY A 492 1.41 27.21 -3.99
N LYS A 493 0.90 27.18 -2.75
CA LYS A 493 1.29 26.20 -1.73
C LYS A 493 0.11 25.27 -1.40
N GLY A 494 0.42 24.02 -1.13
CA GLY A 494 -0.55 22.97 -0.84
C GLY A 494 -0.64 22.58 0.63
N GLN A 495 -1.05 21.35 0.86
CA GLN A 495 -1.43 20.78 2.15
C GLN A 495 -0.21 20.30 2.95
N ALA A 496 -0.37 20.19 4.25
CA ALA A 496 0.62 19.67 5.20
C ALA A 496 2.01 20.35 5.03
N LYS A 497 3.07 19.59 5.17
CA LYS A 497 4.46 20.00 4.84
C LYS A 497 4.90 19.35 3.53
N GLU A 498 4.10 19.52 2.48
CA GLU A 498 4.44 18.99 1.16
C GLU A 498 5.86 19.39 0.72
N GLY A 499 6.49 18.54 -0.09
CA GLY A 499 7.88 18.73 -0.50
C GLY A 499 8.91 18.11 0.45
N SER A 500 8.47 17.57 1.59
CA SER A 500 9.34 16.83 2.53
C SER A 500 9.45 15.34 2.20
N GLY A 501 9.19 14.92 0.96
CA GLY A 501 9.13 13.52 0.56
C GLY A 501 8.03 12.79 1.34
N HIS A 502 8.31 11.58 1.79
CA HIS A 502 7.37 10.76 2.56
C HIS A 502 7.07 11.29 3.98
N ASP A 503 7.67 12.39 4.40
CA ASP A 503 7.49 12.99 5.73
C ASP A 503 6.48 14.15 5.74
N ALA A 504 5.67 14.31 4.71
CA ALA A 504 4.74 15.45 4.57
C ALA A 504 3.82 15.66 5.78
N PHE A 505 3.46 14.61 6.49
CA PHE A 505 2.58 14.68 7.66
C PHE A 505 3.29 14.50 9.01
N ALA A 506 4.56 14.12 9.02
CA ALA A 506 5.27 13.66 10.24
C ALA A 506 5.33 14.71 11.37
N GLU A 507 5.38 15.99 11.03
CA GLU A 507 5.48 17.07 12.02
C GLU A 507 4.17 17.87 12.18
N VAL A 508 3.10 17.45 11.53
CA VAL A 508 1.79 18.08 11.68
C VAL A 508 1.09 17.44 12.88
N PRO A 509 0.60 18.22 13.87
CA PRO A 509 -0.17 17.66 14.98
C PRO A 509 -1.36 16.86 14.49
N TYR A 510 -1.48 15.59 14.93
CA TYR A 510 -2.53 14.70 14.39
C TYR A 510 -3.94 15.19 14.68
N GLU A 511 -4.17 15.89 15.77
CA GLU A 511 -5.45 16.53 16.08
C GLU A 511 -5.90 17.58 15.03
N LEU A 512 -4.97 18.15 14.25
CA LEU A 512 -5.31 19.01 13.11
C LEU A 512 -5.64 18.15 11.88
N LEU A 513 -4.85 17.12 11.61
CA LEU A 513 -5.10 16.19 10.52
C LEU A 513 -6.44 15.45 10.72
N ASN A 514 -6.77 15.09 11.95
CA ASN A 514 -8.01 14.41 12.31
C ASN A 514 -9.29 15.24 12.15
N ARG A 515 -9.16 16.55 11.92
CA ARG A 515 -10.31 17.44 11.58
C ARG A 515 -10.63 17.45 10.09
N ILE A 516 -9.74 16.95 9.24
CA ILE A 516 -10.00 16.74 7.83
C ILE A 516 -11.02 15.63 7.73
N ARG A 517 -12.21 15.88 7.08
CA ARG A 517 -13.28 14.90 7.05
C ARG A 517 -14.29 15.09 5.94
N ILE A 518 -14.95 14.02 5.55
CA ILE A 518 -16.21 14.07 4.83
C ILE A 518 -17.32 14.41 5.85
N THR A 519 -18.04 15.50 5.62
CA THR A 519 -19.10 16.00 6.52
C THR A 519 -20.49 15.55 6.10
N GLU A 520 -20.66 15.12 4.84
CA GLU A 520 -21.92 14.63 4.30
C GLU A 520 -21.67 13.59 3.20
N VAL A 521 -22.37 12.47 3.28
CA VAL A 521 -22.53 11.51 2.19
C VAL A 521 -24.00 11.23 2.02
N LYS A 522 -24.54 11.52 0.84
CA LYS A 522 -25.94 11.28 0.50
C LYS A 522 -26.00 10.55 -0.84
N VAL A 523 -26.51 9.33 -0.83
CA VAL A 523 -26.67 8.50 -2.02
C VAL A 523 -28.17 8.31 -2.26
N GLU A 524 -28.64 8.90 -3.35
CA GLU A 524 -30.03 8.79 -3.82
C GLU A 524 -30.05 8.29 -5.26
N GLN A 525 -31.16 7.77 -5.71
CA GLN A 525 -31.31 7.31 -7.08
C GLN A 525 -31.07 8.43 -8.11
N SER A 526 -31.44 9.69 -7.79
CA SER A 526 -31.32 10.85 -8.65
C SER A 526 -30.00 11.58 -8.55
N GLN A 527 -29.24 11.39 -7.48
CA GLN A 527 -27.98 12.08 -7.23
C GLN A 527 -27.15 11.45 -6.14
N VAL A 528 -25.86 11.71 -6.19
CA VAL A 528 -24.91 11.47 -5.09
C VAL A 528 -24.30 12.81 -4.69
N ILE A 529 -24.33 13.11 -3.40
CA ILE A 529 -23.76 14.34 -2.82
C ILE A 529 -22.71 13.93 -1.79
N ILE A 530 -21.52 14.50 -1.90
CA ILE A 530 -20.43 14.33 -0.94
C ILE A 530 -19.92 15.73 -0.59
N ARG A 531 -19.70 15.97 0.70
CA ARG A 531 -19.14 17.24 1.16
C ARG A 531 -17.94 16.98 2.06
N GLY A 532 -16.77 17.54 1.70
CA GLY A 532 -15.52 17.40 2.44
C GLY A 532 -15.04 18.74 2.99
N ASP A 533 -14.52 18.74 4.21
CA ASP A 533 -13.86 19.89 4.85
C ASP A 533 -12.36 19.58 5.01
N ALA A 534 -11.54 20.22 4.20
CA ALA A 534 -10.08 20.11 4.20
C ALA A 534 -9.41 21.38 4.78
N THR A 535 -10.10 22.17 5.56
CA THR A 535 -9.61 23.44 6.10
C THR A 535 -8.29 23.27 6.86
N THR A 536 -8.21 22.26 7.71
CA THR A 536 -7.04 21.98 8.56
C THR A 536 -5.93 21.17 7.89
N ALA A 537 -6.12 20.79 6.63
CA ALA A 537 -5.07 20.14 5.84
C ALA A 537 -3.89 21.08 5.50
N TYR A 538 -4.12 22.38 5.56
CA TYR A 538 -3.16 23.41 5.19
C TYR A 538 -2.48 24.00 6.43
N GLY A 539 -1.19 24.33 6.28
CA GLY A 539 -0.44 24.97 7.34
C GLY A 539 -1.05 26.31 7.79
N PRO A 540 -1.02 26.64 9.08
CA PRO A 540 -1.63 27.87 9.64
C PRO A 540 -1.07 29.16 9.04
N GLU A 541 0.15 29.13 8.50
CA GLU A 541 0.80 30.26 7.83
C GLU A 541 0.08 30.69 6.54
N LEU A 542 -0.68 29.79 5.90
CA LEU A 542 -1.48 30.09 4.72
C LEU A 542 -2.77 30.84 5.07
N GLY A 543 -3.15 30.84 6.34
CA GLY A 543 -4.29 31.59 6.84
C GLY A 543 -5.62 31.13 6.30
N LEU A 544 -5.75 29.85 5.91
CA LEU A 544 -7.00 29.28 5.44
C LEU A 544 -7.99 29.15 6.60
N LYS A 545 -9.19 29.70 6.45
CA LYS A 545 -10.29 29.65 7.41
C LYS A 545 -11.36 28.64 7.03
N LYS A 546 -11.50 28.40 5.74
CA LYS A 546 -12.48 27.47 5.17
C LYS A 546 -11.99 26.94 3.83
N PHE A 547 -12.05 25.62 3.68
CA PHE A 547 -12.01 24.96 2.39
C PHE A 547 -12.98 23.78 2.42
N VAL A 548 -14.21 24.05 2.02
CA VAL A 548 -15.25 23.04 1.92
C VAL A 548 -15.57 22.80 0.47
N ARG A 549 -15.48 21.54 0.02
CA ARG A 549 -15.85 21.07 -1.30
C ARG A 549 -17.14 20.28 -1.24
N GLU A 550 -18.07 20.63 -2.13
CA GLU A 550 -19.24 19.81 -2.44
C GLU A 550 -19.06 19.18 -3.82
N PHE A 551 -19.09 17.86 -3.88
CA PHE A 551 -19.04 17.07 -5.10
C PHE A 551 -20.41 16.41 -5.32
N VAL A 552 -21.04 16.71 -6.46
CA VAL A 552 -22.37 16.21 -6.79
C VAL A 552 -22.34 15.50 -8.12
N TYR A 553 -22.83 14.27 -8.14
CA TYR A 553 -23.05 13.53 -9.38
C TYR A 553 -24.55 13.38 -9.62
N ARG A 554 -25.01 13.63 -10.87
CA ARG A 554 -26.37 13.38 -11.32
C ARG A 554 -26.35 12.54 -12.59
N PRO A 555 -26.96 11.34 -12.59
CA PRO A 555 -27.07 10.53 -13.79
C PRO A 555 -27.65 11.33 -14.97
N GLY A 556 -26.97 11.25 -16.13
CA GLY A 556 -27.37 11.98 -17.33
C GLY A 556 -27.02 13.46 -17.36
N ALA A 557 -26.70 14.10 -16.23
CA ALA A 557 -26.32 15.52 -16.16
C ALA A 557 -24.83 15.76 -15.88
N GLY A 558 -24.10 14.73 -15.39
CA GLY A 558 -22.68 14.81 -15.07
C GLY A 558 -22.38 15.22 -13.65
N PHE A 559 -21.27 15.95 -13.45
CA PHE A 559 -20.76 16.28 -12.14
C PHE A 559 -20.76 17.79 -11.89
N THR A 560 -20.86 18.16 -10.64
CA THR A 560 -20.68 19.55 -10.19
C THR A 560 -19.71 19.54 -9.01
N VAL A 561 -18.67 20.35 -9.08
CA VAL A 561 -17.73 20.59 -7.97
C VAL A 561 -17.88 22.05 -7.55
N SER A 562 -18.19 22.27 -6.28
CA SER A 562 -18.33 23.61 -5.69
C SER A 562 -17.42 23.75 -4.50
N ASP A 563 -16.53 24.75 -4.53
CA ASP A 563 -15.54 25.01 -3.49
C ASP A 563 -15.81 26.34 -2.81
N GLU A 564 -16.05 26.32 -1.50
CA GLU A 564 -16.10 27.50 -0.66
C GLU A 564 -14.75 27.68 0.04
N VAL A 565 -14.07 28.78 -0.27
CA VAL A 565 -12.74 29.09 0.29
C VAL A 565 -12.75 30.44 0.97
N GLU A 566 -12.27 30.50 2.22
CA GLU A 566 -12.07 31.72 2.99
C GLU A 566 -10.67 31.76 3.59
N THR A 567 -10.02 32.93 3.53
CA THR A 567 -8.68 33.18 4.07
C THR A 567 -8.63 34.39 4.99
N THR A 568 -7.65 34.46 5.88
CA THR A 568 -7.46 35.60 6.80
C THR A 568 -6.95 36.84 6.10
N LYS A 569 -6.20 36.67 4.99
CA LYS A 569 -5.62 37.71 4.16
C LYS A 569 -5.88 37.41 2.70
N PRO A 570 -5.93 38.41 1.81
CA PRO A 570 -6.10 38.17 0.39
C PRO A 570 -5.05 37.16 -0.15
N ALA A 571 -5.51 36.15 -0.85
CA ALA A 571 -4.67 35.10 -1.44
C ALA A 571 -5.12 34.76 -2.87
N VAL A 572 -4.20 34.36 -3.72
CA VAL A 572 -4.51 33.73 -5.01
C VAL A 572 -4.87 32.28 -4.74
N LEU A 573 -6.06 31.89 -5.17
CA LEU A 573 -6.61 30.54 -4.98
C LEU A 573 -6.61 29.81 -6.34
N THR A 574 -6.02 28.62 -6.38
CA THR A 574 -5.87 27.84 -7.62
C THR A 574 -6.43 26.45 -7.45
N LEU A 575 -7.47 26.10 -8.20
CA LEU A 575 -7.96 24.72 -8.35
C LEU A 575 -7.20 24.01 -9.45
N ILE A 576 -7.03 22.70 -9.29
CA ILE A 576 -6.27 21.84 -10.20
C ILE A 576 -7.20 20.75 -10.73
N VAL A 577 -7.06 20.45 -12.03
CA VAL A 577 -7.69 19.29 -12.68
C VAL A 577 -6.64 18.59 -13.55
N HIS A 578 -6.43 17.31 -13.30
CA HIS A 578 -5.43 16.49 -14.00
C HIS A 578 -5.98 15.82 -15.26
N ALA A 579 -5.10 15.58 -16.21
CA ALA A 579 -5.31 14.78 -17.41
C ALA A 579 -4.11 13.84 -17.62
N ASP A 580 -4.37 12.56 -17.85
CA ASP A 580 -3.30 11.59 -18.16
C ASP A 580 -2.61 11.88 -19.51
N ASP A 581 -3.33 12.45 -20.48
CA ASP A 581 -2.78 12.81 -21.78
C ASP A 581 -2.75 14.34 -21.94
N ARG A 582 -3.88 14.97 -22.28
CA ARG A 582 -3.89 16.40 -22.56
C ARG A 582 -5.16 17.11 -22.13
N VAL A 583 -5.00 18.41 -21.92
CA VAL A 583 -6.08 19.37 -21.73
C VAL A 583 -6.21 20.23 -22.99
N GLU A 584 -7.42 20.43 -23.48
CA GLU A 584 -7.73 21.30 -24.60
C GLU A 584 -8.55 22.51 -24.15
N LYS A 585 -8.25 23.67 -24.69
CA LYS A 585 -9.05 24.87 -24.49
C LYS A 585 -10.24 24.87 -25.49
N GLU A 586 -11.42 24.90 -24.95
CA GLU A 586 -12.68 24.99 -25.70
C GLU A 586 -13.15 26.44 -25.84
N THR A 587 -14.24 26.64 -26.57
CA THR A 587 -14.86 27.99 -26.72
C THR A 587 -15.49 28.45 -25.40
N ALA A 588 -15.67 29.75 -25.26
CA ALA A 588 -16.36 30.39 -24.13
C ALA A 588 -15.79 30.06 -22.73
N GLY A 589 -14.46 30.01 -22.61
CA GLY A 589 -13.79 29.80 -21.33
C GLY A 589 -13.98 28.39 -20.74
N ARG A 590 -14.33 27.41 -21.57
CA ARG A 590 -14.41 25.99 -21.19
C ARG A 590 -13.12 25.27 -21.56
N PHE A 591 -12.93 24.11 -20.97
CA PHE A 591 -11.79 23.23 -21.19
C PHE A 591 -12.29 21.79 -21.34
N SER A 592 -11.47 20.93 -21.88
CA SER A 592 -11.71 19.48 -21.87
C SER A 592 -10.45 18.71 -21.52
N VAL A 593 -10.61 17.69 -20.69
CA VAL A 593 -9.63 16.62 -20.54
C VAL A 593 -9.95 15.56 -21.57
N VAL A 594 -8.98 15.24 -22.41
CA VAL A 594 -9.15 14.27 -23.51
C VAL A 594 -8.54 12.94 -23.13
N ALA A 595 -9.31 11.86 -23.24
CA ALA A 595 -8.91 10.48 -22.98
C ALA A 595 -9.34 9.58 -24.16
N GLY A 596 -8.53 9.54 -25.19
CA GLY A 596 -8.83 8.82 -26.44
C GLY A 596 -10.07 9.37 -27.12
N SER A 597 -11.13 8.53 -27.27
CA SER A 597 -12.41 8.94 -27.89
C SER A 597 -13.40 9.60 -26.92
N VAL A 598 -13.04 9.81 -25.67
CA VAL A 598 -13.90 10.40 -24.64
C VAL A 598 -13.25 11.67 -24.10
N LYS A 599 -14.06 12.65 -23.75
CA LYS A 599 -13.60 13.87 -23.09
C LYS A 599 -14.47 14.24 -21.91
N LEU A 600 -13.84 14.82 -20.88
CA LEU A 600 -14.51 15.48 -19.78
C LEU A 600 -14.50 16.98 -20.05
N LEU A 601 -15.67 17.53 -20.42
CA LEU A 601 -15.85 18.96 -20.62
C LEU A 601 -15.92 19.65 -19.26
N ILE A 602 -15.17 20.72 -19.07
CA ILE A 602 -15.06 21.50 -17.84
C ILE A 602 -15.54 22.91 -18.10
N ALA A 603 -16.54 23.36 -17.34
CA ALA A 603 -17.06 24.73 -17.38
C ALA A 603 -16.87 25.41 -16.02
N PRO A 604 -15.69 26.06 -15.80
CA PRO A 604 -15.41 26.70 -14.52
C PRO A 604 -16.00 28.12 -14.46
N ARG A 605 -16.39 28.53 -13.27
CA ARG A 605 -16.78 29.93 -12.97
C ARG A 605 -16.55 30.25 -11.50
N ILE A 606 -16.42 31.55 -11.19
CA ILE A 606 -16.49 32.08 -9.85
C ILE A 606 -17.91 32.63 -9.65
N GLU A 607 -18.64 32.13 -8.64
CA GLU A 607 -20.01 32.55 -8.34
C GLU A 607 -20.05 33.74 -7.35
N GLN A 608 -19.11 33.76 -6.38
CA GLN A 608 -19.03 34.80 -5.37
C GLN A 608 -17.57 35.14 -5.08
N SER A 609 -17.29 36.44 -4.88
CA SER A 609 -16.00 36.93 -4.41
C SER A 609 -16.25 38.10 -3.46
N SER A 610 -15.38 38.29 -2.49
CA SER A 610 -15.42 39.43 -1.55
C SER A 610 -15.01 40.76 -2.20
N ASP A 611 -14.48 40.72 -3.42
CA ASP A 611 -14.00 41.91 -4.13
C ASP A 611 -15.16 42.69 -4.80
N PRO A 612 -15.09 44.03 -4.77
CA PRO A 612 -16.07 44.89 -5.46
C PRO A 612 -16.03 44.75 -7.01
N LYS A 613 -14.98 44.15 -7.58
CA LYS A 613 -14.93 43.74 -8.98
C LYS A 613 -15.11 42.25 -9.10
N PRO A 614 -15.93 41.77 -10.07
CA PRO A 614 -16.09 40.32 -10.27
C PRO A 614 -14.71 39.71 -10.60
N THR A 615 -14.22 38.86 -9.68
CA THR A 615 -13.01 38.08 -9.89
C THR A 615 -13.29 37.08 -11.01
N GLN A 616 -12.44 37.05 -12.02
CA GLN A 616 -12.55 36.13 -13.16
C GLN A 616 -11.68 34.90 -12.91
N VAL A 617 -12.00 33.79 -13.58
CA VAL A 617 -11.14 32.63 -13.63
C VAL A 617 -10.01 32.89 -14.61
N GLN A 618 -8.78 32.90 -14.15
CA GLN A 618 -7.60 32.77 -15.00
C GLN A 618 -7.26 31.28 -15.13
N SER A 619 -6.76 30.89 -16.29
CA SER A 619 -6.43 29.49 -16.57
C SER A 619 -5.04 29.35 -17.16
N ALA A 620 -4.34 28.30 -16.74
CA ALA A 620 -3.11 27.83 -17.38
C ALA A 620 -3.20 26.32 -17.60
N ILE A 621 -2.56 25.84 -18.65
CA ILE A 621 -2.37 24.42 -18.93
C ILE A 621 -0.87 24.16 -18.83
N GLU A 622 -0.48 23.25 -17.97
CA GLU A 622 0.92 22.95 -17.70
C GLU A 622 1.16 21.44 -17.82
N THR A 623 2.39 21.07 -18.17
CA THR A 623 2.85 19.68 -18.05
C THR A 623 2.89 19.29 -16.57
N ASN A 624 2.29 18.16 -16.24
CA ASN A 624 2.41 17.63 -14.89
C ASN A 624 3.75 16.88 -14.75
N VAL A 625 4.54 17.24 -13.76
CA VAL A 625 5.88 16.70 -13.54
C VAL A 625 5.99 16.11 -12.15
N LEU A 626 6.28 14.81 -12.07
CA LEU A 626 6.51 14.09 -10.82
C LEU A 626 8.01 13.83 -10.65
N THR A 627 8.42 13.68 -9.40
CA THR A 627 9.72 13.09 -9.06
C THR A 627 9.51 11.58 -8.93
N ALA A 628 10.04 10.79 -9.87
CA ALA A 628 9.95 9.33 -9.78
C ALA A 628 10.58 8.84 -8.48
N PRO A 629 10.08 7.72 -7.91
CA PRO A 629 10.75 7.10 -6.78
C PRO A 629 12.20 6.80 -7.15
N GLY A 630 13.13 7.35 -6.39
CA GLY A 630 14.55 7.10 -6.59
C GLY A 630 14.94 5.66 -6.32
N PRO A 631 16.15 5.24 -6.70
CA PRO A 631 16.67 3.96 -6.27
C PRO A 631 16.67 3.90 -4.73
N PRO A 632 16.52 2.70 -4.14
CA PRO A 632 16.46 2.54 -2.69
C PRO A 632 17.61 3.26 -1.97
N GLY A 633 17.29 4.05 -0.96
CA GLY A 633 18.24 4.89 -0.25
C GLY A 633 18.54 6.25 -0.92
N ALA A 634 17.89 6.58 -2.03
CA ALA A 634 17.99 7.88 -2.71
C ALA A 634 16.63 8.61 -2.69
N VAL A 635 16.12 8.87 -1.49
CA VAL A 635 14.98 9.77 -1.32
C VAL A 635 15.32 11.11 -1.98
N ASP A 636 14.41 11.68 -2.74
CA ASP A 636 14.52 12.98 -3.42
C ASP A 636 15.54 13.06 -4.59
N LYS A 637 16.13 11.94 -5.01
CA LYS A 637 17.02 11.89 -6.18
C LYS A 637 16.40 11.19 -7.39
N GLY A 638 15.09 10.97 -7.35
CA GLY A 638 14.38 10.41 -8.47
C GLY A 638 14.42 11.31 -9.70
N GLU A 639 14.40 10.70 -10.87
CA GLU A 639 14.31 11.39 -12.14
C GLU A 639 12.97 12.12 -12.25
N ARG A 640 12.99 13.33 -12.77
CA ARG A 640 11.76 14.08 -13.09
C ARG A 640 11.10 13.44 -14.30
N GLN A 641 9.83 13.11 -14.16
CA GLN A 641 9.02 12.48 -15.20
C GLN A 641 7.78 13.32 -15.51
N GLU A 642 7.56 13.55 -16.80
CA GLU A 642 6.32 14.15 -17.27
C GLU A 642 5.20 13.11 -17.28
N ARG A 643 4.05 13.44 -16.66
CA ARG A 643 2.89 12.53 -16.53
C ARG A 643 1.60 13.25 -16.85
N GLY A 644 1.38 13.51 -18.16
CA GLY A 644 0.20 14.20 -18.64
C GLY A 644 0.23 15.71 -18.39
N GLN A 645 -0.91 16.32 -18.28
CA GLN A 645 -1.09 17.76 -18.10
C GLN A 645 -1.99 18.06 -16.89
N LYS A 646 -1.89 19.28 -16.40
CA LYS A 646 -2.80 19.82 -15.39
C LYS A 646 -3.38 21.16 -15.87
N LEU A 647 -4.67 21.34 -15.60
CA LEU A 647 -5.39 22.59 -15.78
C LEU A 647 -5.39 23.33 -14.44
N LEU A 648 -4.83 24.53 -14.41
CA LEU A 648 -4.86 25.42 -13.27
C LEU A 648 -5.95 26.47 -13.47
N LEU A 649 -6.84 26.62 -12.50
CA LEU A 649 -7.96 27.56 -12.51
C LEU A 649 -7.82 28.50 -11.31
N SER A 650 -7.25 29.67 -11.56
CA SER A 650 -6.87 30.63 -10.51
C SER A 650 -7.83 31.83 -10.44
N THR A 651 -7.93 32.45 -9.27
CA THR A 651 -8.52 33.78 -9.12
C THR A 651 -7.66 34.81 -9.82
N SER A 652 -8.26 35.74 -10.57
CA SER A 652 -7.53 36.79 -11.31
C SER A 652 -6.85 37.84 -10.41
N ALA A 653 -7.22 37.90 -9.14
CA ALA A 653 -6.64 38.73 -8.10
C ALA A 653 -6.71 38.01 -6.74
N PRO A 654 -5.84 38.38 -5.78
CA PRO A 654 -5.94 37.92 -4.41
C PRO A 654 -7.29 38.26 -3.79
N THR A 655 -7.93 37.26 -3.13
CA THR A 655 -9.26 37.40 -2.50
C THR A 655 -9.27 36.77 -1.11
N THR A 656 -10.17 37.20 -0.23
CA THR A 656 -10.36 36.61 1.09
C THR A 656 -11.54 35.63 1.15
N ARG A 657 -12.42 35.66 0.14
CA ARG A 657 -13.55 34.74 0.06
C ARG A 657 -13.89 34.48 -1.41
N THR A 658 -14.04 33.21 -1.76
CA THR A 658 -14.38 32.80 -3.13
C THR A 658 -15.25 31.53 -3.09
N ARG A 659 -16.25 31.51 -3.98
CA ARG A 659 -16.98 30.29 -4.31
C ARG A 659 -16.70 29.94 -5.78
N PHE A 660 -15.92 28.90 -5.99
CA PHE A 660 -15.73 28.29 -7.32
C PHE A 660 -16.89 27.35 -7.63
N LEU A 661 -17.20 27.23 -8.90
CA LEU A 661 -18.10 26.20 -9.42
C LEU A 661 -17.52 25.64 -10.72
N MET A 662 -17.39 24.31 -10.79
CA MET A 662 -17.06 23.58 -12.03
C MET A 662 -18.22 22.66 -12.38
N ARG A 663 -18.74 22.76 -13.59
CA ARG A 663 -19.66 21.76 -14.17
C ARG A 663 -18.86 20.87 -15.09
N LEU A 664 -18.97 19.56 -14.90
CA LEU A 664 -18.22 18.55 -15.63
C LEU A 664 -19.21 17.63 -16.36
N SER A 665 -19.02 17.45 -17.67
CA SER A 665 -19.84 16.53 -18.48
C SER A 665 -18.98 15.62 -19.33
N VAL A 666 -19.39 14.34 -19.42
CA VAL A 666 -18.69 13.34 -20.23
C VAL A 666 -19.27 13.34 -21.65
N GLU A 667 -18.43 13.57 -22.63
CA GLU A 667 -18.80 13.68 -24.04
C GLU A 667 -17.89 12.80 -24.91
N ASP A 668 -18.33 12.54 -26.17
CA ASP A 668 -17.47 11.91 -27.16
C ASP A 668 -16.50 12.94 -27.75
N ALA A 669 -15.21 12.60 -27.85
CA ALA A 669 -14.17 13.51 -28.33
C ALA A 669 -14.31 13.82 -29.86
N ASN A 670 -14.96 12.97 -30.66
CA ASN A 670 -15.04 13.03 -32.11
C ASN A 670 -16.35 13.66 -32.67
N VAL A 671 -17.20 14.21 -31.83
CA VAL A 671 -18.40 14.93 -32.33
C VAL A 671 -17.98 16.31 -32.77
N GLN A 672 -17.49 16.45 -34.02
CA GLN A 672 -17.57 17.73 -34.69
C GLN A 672 -19.07 18.11 -34.78
N ARG A 673 -19.48 19.09 -33.98
CA ARG A 673 -20.80 19.71 -34.15
C ARG A 673 -20.81 20.37 -35.50
N PHE A 674 -21.37 19.70 -36.52
CA PHE A 674 -21.85 20.40 -37.66
C PHE A 674 -22.95 21.35 -37.18
N SER A 675 -22.56 22.61 -36.97
CA SER A 675 -23.53 23.69 -36.80
C SER A 675 -24.42 23.68 -38.04
N ARG A 676 -25.68 23.31 -37.90
CA ARG A 676 -26.69 23.64 -38.87
C ARG A 676 -26.81 25.16 -38.86
N ASN A 677 -26.36 25.78 -39.96
CA ASN A 677 -26.69 27.16 -40.30
C ASN A 677 -28.19 27.33 -40.40
#